data_97d931708ef2987df4db9d6eb2614c76
#
_entry.id   97d931708ef2987df4db9d6eb2614c76
#
_cell.length_a   1.000
_cell.length_b   1.000
_cell.length_c   1.000
_cell.angle_alpha   90.00
_cell.angle_beta   90.00
_cell.angle_gamma   90.00
#
_symmetry.space_group_name_H-M   'P 1'
#
loop_
_entity.id
_entity.type
_entity.pdbx_description
1 polymer ?
#
loop_
_entity_poly.entity_id
_entity_poly.type
_entity_poly.pdbx_seq_one_letter_code
_entity_poly.pdbx_strand_id
1 'polypeptide(L)'
;MKTPLSRHKSKLTAAGLIITLGIVYGDIGTSPLYVMKAIIMGANGAPDLDFILGAISCIIWTLTLQTTVKYVLITLRADNNGEGGIFALYALIRKKRRWLYFVAIAGGAALLADGIITPSITVVSAVEGLRLRNPDISVLPIALVIIVLLFTIQRFGTSFLGKSFGPIMFIWFLMLGVLGMQYIVQFPQIFKAFNPYYAYKLLAYYPHGFLLLGAVFLCTTGAEALYSDLGHCGMANIRMTWIFVKAMLILNYLGQGAWILMNADKLHALTNPFFNIMPPWFLTTGIVISTLAAVIASQALISGSYTIISEAIQLNFWPKVRISYPTNLKGQMYIGSVNWSLMLACLFVVIYFRESSNMEAAYGLSITITMLMTSFLMTFYLIRVRVKQIYVGLFYITYLLIEGSFLVANLHKFPNGGWFTLLMAGLIFFIMFVWFRAREIKKSFTRFDLISTYAEVLKALSKDKSVPKFATNLVYLTRADHNTEIESKVMYSIIYKQPKRADMYWFLHIHIVDSPHTLEYHVEKLIPGVLTRVEFRIGFKVNPRINLYFRQVLDEMVRNGEMNPISNYESLRAHEIPADFRFIIINRIQNYDFDFRSFNQFIMDTYSVLKGLGISDVRAYGLDTSSVLVEKVPLNVATAHDDRLKRIP
;
A
#
# COMPACT_ATOMS: atom_id res chain seq x y z
N MET A 1 1.11 27.25 -18.06
CA MET A 1 2.58 27.26 -17.90
C MET A 1 3.01 25.96 -17.23
N LYS A 2 3.78 25.12 -17.90
CA LYS A 2 4.35 23.88 -17.34
C LYS A 2 5.64 24.24 -16.62
N THR A 3 5.62 24.33 -15.30
CA THR A 3 6.85 24.31 -14.50
C THR A 3 7.56 22.98 -14.75
N PRO A 4 8.85 22.98 -15.06
CA PRO A 4 9.60 21.73 -15.18
C PRO A 4 9.70 21.14 -13.76
N LEU A 5 8.98 20.03 -13.55
CA LEU A 5 9.13 19.17 -12.38
C LEU A 5 10.62 18.82 -12.25
N SER A 6 11.25 19.31 -11.20
CA SER A 6 12.61 18.93 -10.83
C SER A 6 12.59 17.41 -10.60
N ARG A 7 13.06 16.66 -11.58
CA ARG A 7 13.43 15.25 -11.40
C ARG A 7 14.46 15.22 -10.28
N HIS A 8 14.07 14.81 -9.09
CA HIS A 8 15.02 14.39 -8.07
C HIS A 8 15.77 13.17 -8.64
N LYS A 9 16.86 13.46 -9.38
CA LYS A 9 17.83 12.42 -9.75
C LYS A 9 18.48 11.99 -8.44
N SER A 10 18.04 10.86 -7.88
CA SER A 10 18.78 10.21 -6.79
C SER A 10 20.20 9.97 -7.32
N LYS A 11 21.18 10.58 -6.67
CA LYS A 11 22.58 10.40 -7.05
C LYS A 11 22.97 8.95 -6.78
N LEU A 12 23.61 8.32 -7.73
CA LEU A 12 24.21 7.01 -7.57
C LEU A 12 25.33 7.12 -6.52
N THR A 13 25.17 6.43 -5.39
CA THR A 13 26.16 6.42 -4.31
C THR A 13 26.35 5.00 -3.79
N ALA A 14 27.55 4.66 -3.33
CA ALA A 14 27.81 3.34 -2.76
C ALA A 14 26.87 3.01 -1.59
N ALA A 15 26.63 3.98 -0.70
CA ALA A 15 25.68 3.85 0.40
C ALA A 15 24.25 3.61 -0.12
N GLY A 16 23.82 4.34 -1.18
CA GLY A 16 22.52 4.14 -1.82
C GLY A 16 22.37 2.75 -2.43
N LEU A 17 23.41 2.18 -3.03
CA LEU A 17 23.39 0.82 -3.56
C LEU A 17 23.22 -0.22 -2.45
N ILE A 18 23.97 -0.10 -1.35
CA ILE A 18 23.87 -1.01 -0.21
C ILE A 18 22.48 -0.93 0.45
N ILE A 19 21.96 0.28 0.66
CA ILE A 19 20.61 0.48 1.22
C ILE A 19 19.55 -0.16 0.30
N THR A 20 19.70 0.01 -1.01
CA THR A 20 18.77 -0.58 -2.00
C THR A 20 18.77 -2.11 -1.93
N LEU A 21 19.93 -2.75 -1.75
CA LEU A 21 20.01 -4.20 -1.55
C LEU A 21 19.18 -4.67 -0.35
N GLY A 22 19.22 -3.93 0.74
CA GLY A 22 18.50 -4.29 1.96
C GLY A 22 16.98 -4.08 1.89
N ILE A 23 16.52 -3.04 1.20
CA ILE A 23 15.11 -2.67 1.17
C ILE A 23 14.36 -3.39 0.05
N VAL A 24 14.92 -3.43 -1.17
CA VAL A 24 14.19 -3.79 -2.39
C VAL A 24 14.21 -5.29 -2.67
N TYR A 25 15.33 -5.94 -2.40
CA TYR A 25 15.57 -7.30 -2.90
C TYR A 25 15.42 -8.41 -1.85
N GLY A 26 14.81 -8.11 -0.70
CA GLY A 26 14.56 -9.10 0.35
C GLY A 26 13.76 -10.29 -0.16
N ASP A 27 12.59 -10.02 -0.72
CA ASP A 27 11.65 -11.06 -1.14
C ASP A 27 12.18 -11.87 -2.33
N ILE A 28 12.58 -11.22 -3.43
CA ILE A 28 13.13 -11.91 -4.59
C ILE A 28 14.43 -12.67 -4.25
N GLY A 29 15.19 -12.16 -3.27
CA GLY A 29 16.44 -12.79 -2.80
C GLY A 29 16.23 -14.07 -2.02
N THR A 30 15.09 -14.26 -1.38
CA THR A 30 14.78 -15.45 -0.57
C THR A 30 14.08 -16.56 -1.37
N SER A 31 13.66 -16.30 -2.61
CA SER A 31 13.05 -17.29 -3.49
C SER A 31 13.89 -18.58 -3.69
N PRO A 32 15.25 -18.55 -3.75
CA PRO A 32 16.05 -19.77 -3.84
C PRO A 32 15.85 -20.78 -2.71
N LEU A 33 15.33 -20.36 -1.55
CA LEU A 33 15.07 -21.24 -0.41
C LEU A 33 14.00 -22.31 -0.71
N TYR A 34 13.07 -22.01 -1.63
CA TYR A 34 11.90 -22.88 -1.86
C TYR A 34 11.62 -23.20 -3.33
N VAL A 35 12.07 -22.40 -4.30
CA VAL A 35 11.71 -22.57 -5.73
C VAL A 35 12.17 -23.90 -6.30
N MET A 36 13.44 -24.27 -6.10
CA MET A 36 13.96 -25.55 -6.64
C MET A 36 13.33 -26.75 -5.93
N LYS A 37 13.05 -26.64 -4.62
CA LYS A 37 12.28 -27.66 -3.88
C LYS A 37 10.89 -27.84 -4.50
N ALA A 38 10.16 -26.76 -4.76
CA ALA A 38 8.85 -26.79 -5.39
C ALA A 38 8.86 -27.44 -6.79
N ILE A 39 9.88 -27.15 -7.58
CA ILE A 39 10.05 -27.73 -8.91
C ILE A 39 10.28 -29.25 -8.83
N ILE A 40 11.16 -29.72 -7.95
CA ILE A 40 11.44 -31.15 -7.77
C ILE A 40 10.21 -31.90 -7.27
N MET A 41 9.47 -31.33 -6.33
CA MET A 41 8.21 -31.93 -5.85
C MET A 41 7.14 -32.05 -6.94
N GLY A 42 7.20 -31.21 -7.98
CA GLY A 42 6.34 -31.27 -9.15
C GLY A 42 6.83 -32.26 -10.24
N ALA A 43 8.01 -32.87 -10.06
CA ALA A 43 8.54 -33.87 -11.00
C ALA A 43 7.88 -35.25 -10.78
N ASN A 44 7.47 -35.88 -11.87
CA ASN A 44 6.95 -37.26 -11.84
C ASN A 44 8.08 -38.27 -11.94
N GLY A 45 8.85 -38.46 -10.85
CA GLY A 45 9.99 -39.35 -10.78
C GLY A 45 11.34 -38.63 -10.53
N ALA A 46 12.46 -39.34 -10.69
CA ALA A 46 13.77 -38.72 -10.56
C ALA A 46 14.01 -37.72 -11.70
N PRO A 47 14.38 -36.44 -11.37
CA PRO A 47 14.57 -35.42 -12.39
C PRO A 47 15.79 -35.75 -13.26
N ASP A 48 15.56 -35.84 -14.58
CA ASP A 48 16.60 -36.05 -15.58
C ASP A 48 17.30 -34.74 -15.98
N LEU A 49 18.35 -34.85 -16.79
CA LEU A 49 19.13 -33.70 -17.26
C LEU A 49 18.26 -32.70 -18.01
N ASP A 50 17.38 -33.14 -18.89
CA ASP A 50 16.54 -32.27 -19.71
C ASP A 50 15.49 -31.54 -18.87
N PHE A 51 14.93 -32.21 -17.86
CA PHE A 51 14.00 -31.60 -16.90
C PHE A 51 14.68 -30.47 -16.13
N ILE A 52 15.85 -30.71 -15.54
CA ILE A 52 16.56 -29.70 -14.74
C ILE A 52 17.03 -28.54 -15.61
N LEU A 53 17.59 -28.80 -16.79
CA LEU A 53 17.97 -27.75 -17.74
C LEU A 53 16.77 -26.93 -18.17
N GLY A 54 15.64 -27.58 -18.43
CA GLY A 54 14.38 -26.91 -18.78
C GLY A 54 13.84 -26.03 -17.65
N ALA A 55 13.81 -26.52 -16.43
CA ALA A 55 13.37 -25.80 -15.25
C ALA A 55 14.20 -24.54 -14.98
N ILE A 56 15.53 -24.67 -15.00
CA ILE A 56 16.45 -23.55 -14.81
C ILE A 56 16.35 -22.58 -15.98
N SER A 57 16.20 -23.07 -17.21
CA SER A 57 15.95 -22.20 -18.37
C SER A 57 14.68 -21.38 -18.19
N CYS A 58 13.58 -21.98 -17.75
CA CYS A 58 12.36 -21.27 -17.40
C CYS A 58 12.61 -20.19 -16.33
N ILE A 59 13.37 -20.49 -15.26
CA ILE A 59 13.72 -19.50 -14.22
C ILE A 59 14.51 -18.33 -14.81
N ILE A 60 15.56 -18.58 -15.58
CA ILE A 60 16.43 -17.56 -16.18
C ILE A 60 15.61 -16.62 -17.08
N TRP A 61 14.78 -17.19 -17.94
CA TRP A 61 13.97 -16.40 -18.88
C TRP A 61 12.81 -15.70 -18.20
N THR A 62 12.22 -16.27 -17.16
CA THR A 62 11.19 -15.60 -16.33
C THR A 62 11.78 -14.40 -15.59
N LEU A 63 12.93 -14.54 -14.92
CA LEU A 63 13.65 -13.40 -14.31
C LEU A 63 14.03 -12.34 -15.35
N THR A 64 14.35 -12.76 -16.56
CA THR A 64 14.72 -11.83 -17.63
C THR A 64 13.51 -11.08 -18.16
N LEU A 65 12.47 -11.77 -18.59
CA LEU A 65 11.30 -11.15 -19.21
C LEU A 65 10.43 -10.42 -18.18
N GLN A 66 10.15 -11.08 -17.06
CA GLN A 66 9.22 -10.54 -16.06
C GLN A 66 9.89 -9.48 -15.19
N THR A 67 11.00 -9.79 -14.53
CA THR A 67 11.63 -8.84 -13.61
C THR A 67 12.47 -7.81 -14.34
N THR A 68 13.39 -8.23 -15.22
CA THR A 68 14.31 -7.28 -15.87
C THR A 68 13.57 -6.40 -16.89
N VAL A 69 12.91 -7.00 -17.88
CA VAL A 69 12.30 -6.22 -18.97
C VAL A 69 11.07 -5.48 -18.48
N LYS A 70 10.10 -6.17 -17.89
CA LYS A 70 8.86 -5.54 -17.46
C LYS A 70 9.09 -4.53 -16.34
N TYR A 71 9.64 -4.99 -15.20
CA TYR A 71 9.71 -4.10 -14.02
C TYR A 71 10.88 -3.14 -14.11
N VAL A 72 12.13 -3.62 -14.24
CA VAL A 72 13.32 -2.78 -14.11
C VAL A 72 13.50 -1.82 -15.31
N LEU A 73 13.20 -2.25 -16.54
CA LEU A 73 13.40 -1.41 -17.72
C LEU A 73 12.16 -0.56 -18.07
N ILE A 74 10.94 -1.11 -17.94
CA ILE A 74 9.72 -0.46 -18.40
C ILE A 74 8.97 0.18 -17.21
N THR A 75 8.52 -0.62 -16.22
CA THR A 75 7.57 -0.17 -15.18
C THR A 75 8.17 0.87 -14.23
N LEU A 76 9.46 0.78 -13.89
CA LEU A 76 10.15 1.78 -13.07
C LEU A 76 10.15 3.20 -13.68
N ARG A 77 9.82 3.35 -14.98
CA ARG A 77 9.69 4.67 -15.61
C ARG A 77 8.36 5.36 -15.29
N ALA A 78 7.39 4.61 -14.80
CA ALA A 78 6.08 5.12 -14.42
C ALA A 78 6.11 5.54 -12.94
N ASP A 79 6.77 6.65 -12.66
CA ASP A 79 6.84 7.24 -11.34
C ASP A 79 5.82 8.39 -11.15
N ASN A 80 5.24 8.47 -9.99
CA ASN A 80 4.36 9.56 -9.58
C ASN A 80 5.05 10.39 -8.51
N ASN A 81 5.74 11.47 -8.91
CA ASN A 81 6.54 12.30 -8.01
C ASN A 81 7.60 11.51 -7.22
N GLY A 82 8.22 10.54 -7.87
CA GLY A 82 9.20 9.65 -7.29
C GLY A 82 8.62 8.37 -6.68
N GLU A 83 7.31 8.22 -6.53
CA GLU A 83 6.68 7.04 -5.96
C GLU A 83 6.23 6.05 -7.04
N GLY A 84 6.40 4.76 -6.77
CA GLY A 84 5.98 3.64 -7.63
C GLY A 84 4.84 2.84 -6.99
N GLY A 85 4.56 1.66 -7.56
CA GLY A 85 3.51 0.77 -7.07
C GLY A 85 2.18 0.93 -7.82
N ILE A 86 1.27 -0.02 -7.58
CA ILE A 86 0.03 -0.13 -8.33
C ILE A 86 -0.90 1.07 -8.14
N PHE A 87 -0.97 1.65 -6.93
CA PHE A 87 -1.80 2.81 -6.66
C PHE A 87 -1.20 4.10 -7.21
N ALA A 88 0.13 4.25 -7.18
CA ALA A 88 0.82 5.35 -7.84
C ALA A 88 0.59 5.31 -9.36
N LEU A 89 0.66 4.12 -9.97
CA LEU A 89 0.36 3.91 -11.38
C LEU A 89 -1.09 4.26 -11.72
N TYR A 90 -2.05 3.84 -10.90
CA TYR A 90 -3.45 4.24 -11.06
C TYR A 90 -3.64 5.76 -10.95
N ALA A 91 -3.01 6.41 -9.98
CA ALA A 91 -3.09 7.86 -9.80
C ALA A 91 -2.64 8.63 -11.05
N LEU A 92 -1.65 8.11 -11.78
CA LEU A 92 -1.20 8.67 -13.04
C LEU A 92 -2.29 8.66 -14.13
N ILE A 93 -3.17 7.65 -14.18
CA ILE A 93 -4.13 7.43 -15.28
C ILE A 93 -5.59 7.74 -14.92
N ARG A 94 -5.95 7.86 -13.63
CA ARG A 94 -7.34 7.97 -13.11
C ARG A 94 -8.17 9.11 -13.72
N LYS A 95 -7.53 10.24 -14.07
CA LYS A 95 -8.25 11.40 -14.63
C LYS A 95 -8.94 11.11 -15.97
N LYS A 96 -8.39 10.20 -16.78
CA LYS A 96 -8.94 9.85 -18.11
C LYS A 96 -9.81 8.59 -18.09
N ARG A 97 -9.59 7.67 -17.17
CA ARG A 97 -10.21 6.34 -17.14
C ARG A 97 -10.60 5.97 -15.70
N ARG A 98 -11.68 6.54 -15.20
CA ARG A 98 -12.12 6.33 -13.80
C ARG A 98 -12.38 4.87 -13.45
N TRP A 99 -12.98 4.08 -14.34
CA TRP A 99 -13.33 2.69 -14.11
C TRP A 99 -12.13 1.78 -13.75
N LEU A 100 -10.90 2.21 -14.08
CA LEU A 100 -9.68 1.49 -13.73
C LEU A 100 -9.43 1.40 -12.21
N TYR A 101 -10.24 2.08 -11.39
CA TYR A 101 -10.18 1.91 -9.94
C TYR A 101 -10.41 0.45 -9.53
N PHE A 102 -11.28 -0.27 -10.25
CA PHE A 102 -11.56 -1.68 -9.98
C PHE A 102 -10.30 -2.55 -10.14
N VAL A 103 -9.54 -2.34 -11.21
CA VAL A 103 -8.28 -3.02 -11.48
C VAL A 103 -7.23 -2.67 -10.43
N ALA A 104 -7.14 -1.38 -10.05
CA ALA A 104 -6.19 -0.92 -9.04
C ALA A 104 -6.51 -1.51 -7.64
N ILE A 105 -7.79 -1.55 -7.26
CA ILE A 105 -8.21 -2.16 -6.00
C ILE A 105 -7.94 -3.66 -6.01
N ALA A 106 -8.22 -4.37 -7.12
CA ALA A 106 -7.98 -5.81 -7.23
C ALA A 106 -6.48 -6.14 -7.06
N GLY A 107 -5.61 -5.42 -7.77
CA GLY A 107 -4.17 -5.65 -7.65
C GLY A 107 -3.61 -5.20 -6.29
N GLY A 108 -4.07 -4.07 -5.73
CA GLY A 108 -3.66 -3.63 -4.40
C GLY A 108 -4.10 -4.57 -3.29
N ALA A 109 -5.32 -5.12 -3.39
CA ALA A 109 -5.83 -6.13 -2.46
C ALA A 109 -5.05 -7.44 -2.53
N ALA A 110 -4.72 -7.89 -3.75
CA ALA A 110 -3.90 -9.09 -3.96
C ALA A 110 -2.48 -8.89 -3.42
N LEU A 111 -1.88 -7.71 -3.61
CA LEU A 111 -0.56 -7.38 -3.06
C LEU A 111 -0.54 -7.31 -1.53
N LEU A 112 -1.62 -6.83 -0.90
CA LEU A 112 -1.76 -6.87 0.56
C LEU A 112 -1.97 -8.29 1.09
N ALA A 113 -2.68 -9.15 0.35
CA ALA A 113 -2.82 -10.56 0.70
C ALA A 113 -1.48 -11.31 0.60
N ASP A 114 -0.64 -10.94 -0.37
CA ASP A 114 0.73 -11.41 -0.49
C ASP A 114 1.57 -11.04 0.74
N GLY A 115 1.42 -9.83 1.27
CA GLY A 115 2.07 -9.38 2.51
C GLY A 115 1.74 -10.22 3.75
N ILE A 116 0.75 -11.12 3.70
CA ILE A 116 0.44 -12.10 4.75
C ILE A 116 1.23 -13.40 4.54
N ILE A 117 1.30 -13.87 3.30
CA ILE A 117 1.89 -15.19 2.99
C ILE A 117 3.41 -15.13 2.94
N THR A 118 3.97 -14.09 2.34
CA THR A 118 5.42 -13.98 2.15
C THR A 118 6.22 -14.04 3.45
N PRO A 119 5.89 -13.29 4.53
CA PRO A 119 6.61 -13.44 5.80
C PRO A 119 6.50 -14.86 6.37
N SER A 120 5.34 -15.49 6.19
CA SER A 120 5.08 -16.84 6.70
C SER A 120 5.94 -17.87 5.99
N ILE A 121 5.91 -17.95 4.66
CA ILE A 121 6.65 -18.93 3.88
C ILE A 121 8.17 -18.72 3.99
N THR A 122 8.61 -17.46 3.96
CA THR A 122 10.03 -17.13 3.95
C THR A 122 10.70 -17.50 5.28
N VAL A 123 10.04 -17.18 6.41
CA VAL A 123 10.54 -17.54 7.74
C VAL A 123 10.53 -19.06 7.94
N VAL A 124 9.43 -19.74 7.58
CA VAL A 124 9.34 -21.19 7.71
C VAL A 124 10.38 -21.88 6.85
N SER A 125 10.56 -21.49 5.58
CA SER A 125 11.56 -22.06 4.68
C SER A 125 12.99 -21.91 5.19
N ALA A 126 13.31 -20.75 5.79
CA ALA A 126 14.64 -20.52 6.37
C ALA A 126 14.90 -21.41 7.59
N VAL A 127 13.90 -21.58 8.46
CA VAL A 127 14.00 -22.41 9.68
C VAL A 127 13.97 -23.90 9.35
N GLU A 128 13.33 -24.33 8.26
CA GLU A 128 13.34 -25.73 7.80
C GLU A 128 14.76 -26.29 7.59
N GLY A 129 15.74 -25.42 7.31
CA GLY A 129 17.16 -25.83 7.22
C GLY A 129 17.68 -26.51 8.50
N LEU A 130 17.11 -26.23 9.67
CA LEU A 130 17.49 -26.88 10.93
C LEU A 130 17.21 -28.39 10.93
N ARG A 131 16.22 -28.87 10.18
CA ARG A 131 15.90 -30.31 10.06
C ARG A 131 17.03 -31.12 9.44
N LEU A 132 17.90 -30.51 8.63
CA LEU A 132 19.07 -31.20 8.09
C LEU A 132 20.12 -31.56 9.17
N ARG A 133 20.16 -30.79 10.26
CA ARG A 133 21.06 -31.05 11.39
C ARG A 133 20.41 -31.92 12.46
N ASN A 134 19.14 -31.70 12.70
CA ASN A 134 18.36 -32.51 13.63
C ASN A 134 16.93 -32.67 13.09
N PRO A 135 16.57 -33.85 12.54
CA PRO A 135 15.25 -34.10 11.96
C PRO A 135 14.07 -33.92 12.92
N ASP A 136 14.31 -34.08 14.23
CA ASP A 136 13.26 -34.01 15.27
C ASP A 136 12.91 -32.58 15.65
N ILE A 137 13.63 -31.57 15.16
CA ILE A 137 13.33 -30.16 15.47
C ILE A 137 11.96 -29.76 14.92
N SER A 138 11.10 -29.29 15.81
CA SER A 138 9.84 -28.67 15.43
C SER A 138 10.09 -27.24 14.90
N VAL A 139 9.87 -27.03 13.61
CA VAL A 139 10.02 -25.74 12.92
C VAL A 139 8.94 -24.75 13.37
N LEU A 140 7.73 -25.23 13.65
CA LEU A 140 6.55 -24.41 13.95
C LEU A 140 6.76 -23.41 15.10
N PRO A 141 7.16 -23.81 16.33
CA PRO A 141 7.32 -22.86 17.42
C PRO A 141 8.41 -21.82 17.17
N ILE A 142 9.50 -22.21 16.49
CA ILE A 142 10.59 -21.29 16.15
C ILE A 142 10.09 -20.22 15.17
N ALA A 143 9.38 -20.62 14.13
CA ALA A 143 8.82 -19.69 13.14
C ALA A 143 7.79 -18.74 13.78
N LEU A 144 6.93 -19.24 14.67
CA LEU A 144 5.96 -18.41 15.40
C LEU A 144 6.67 -17.36 16.28
N VAL A 145 7.71 -17.73 17.01
CA VAL A 145 8.51 -16.80 17.83
C VAL A 145 9.15 -15.72 16.95
N ILE A 146 9.77 -16.09 15.83
CA ILE A 146 10.38 -15.14 14.91
C ILE A 146 9.34 -14.15 14.37
N ILE A 147 8.16 -14.62 13.95
CA ILE A 147 7.09 -13.77 13.44
C ILE A 147 6.59 -12.80 14.53
N VAL A 148 6.32 -13.28 15.75
CA VAL A 148 5.89 -12.40 16.84
C VAL A 148 6.94 -11.33 17.15
N LEU A 149 8.21 -11.69 17.21
CA LEU A 149 9.30 -10.74 17.43
C LEU A 149 9.38 -9.72 16.29
N LEU A 150 9.29 -10.17 15.04
CA LEU A 150 9.32 -9.33 13.86
C LEU A 150 8.24 -8.23 13.91
N PHE A 151 6.98 -8.60 14.17
CA PHE A 151 5.88 -7.64 14.24
C PHE A 151 5.92 -6.75 15.49
N THR A 152 6.46 -7.25 16.60
CA THR A 152 6.60 -6.47 17.84
C THR A 152 7.66 -5.37 17.69
N ILE A 153 8.75 -5.66 17.00
CA ILE A 153 9.85 -4.69 16.77
C ILE A 153 9.45 -3.58 15.82
N GLN A 154 8.46 -3.78 14.94
CA GLN A 154 7.99 -2.79 13.96
C GLN A 154 7.68 -1.41 14.55
N ARG A 155 7.11 -1.37 15.76
CA ARG A 155 6.71 -0.11 16.42
C ARG A 155 7.88 0.83 16.73
N PHE A 156 9.11 0.30 16.85
CA PHE A 156 10.30 1.10 17.13
C PHE A 156 10.90 1.75 15.89
N GLY A 157 10.38 1.42 14.71
CA GLY A 157 10.84 1.92 13.41
C GLY A 157 12.02 1.13 12.85
N THR A 158 12.15 1.18 11.53
CA THR A 158 13.17 0.43 10.79
C THR A 158 14.50 1.17 10.63
N SER A 159 14.64 2.39 11.20
CA SER A 159 15.80 3.24 10.93
C SER A 159 17.11 2.68 11.48
N PHE A 160 17.09 2.06 12.65
CA PHE A 160 18.27 1.42 13.24
C PHE A 160 18.60 0.10 12.53
N LEU A 161 17.58 -0.71 12.31
CA LEU A 161 17.71 -2.01 11.62
C LEU A 161 18.05 -1.84 10.14
N GLY A 162 17.46 -0.84 9.46
CA GLY A 162 17.64 -0.60 8.03
C GLY A 162 19.08 -0.31 7.60
N LYS A 163 19.92 0.26 8.49
CA LYS A 163 21.35 0.44 8.22
C LYS A 163 22.09 -0.90 8.13
N SER A 164 21.65 -1.90 8.87
CA SER A 164 22.25 -3.24 8.89
C SER A 164 21.72 -4.14 7.79
N PHE A 165 20.53 -3.85 7.23
CA PHE A 165 19.90 -4.68 6.20
C PHE A 165 20.73 -4.79 4.92
N GLY A 166 21.29 -3.67 4.47
CA GLY A 166 22.10 -3.64 3.26
C GLY A 166 23.32 -4.55 3.32
N PRO A 167 24.20 -4.40 4.31
CA PRO A 167 25.36 -5.28 4.50
C PRO A 167 24.98 -6.75 4.64
N ILE A 168 23.94 -7.09 5.42
CA ILE A 168 23.49 -8.47 5.60
C ILE A 168 23.00 -9.05 4.26
N MET A 169 22.18 -8.31 3.50
CA MET A 169 21.72 -8.75 2.19
C MET A 169 22.84 -8.83 1.16
N PHE A 170 23.86 -7.99 1.25
CA PHE A 170 25.06 -8.13 0.41
C PHE A 170 25.78 -9.46 0.68
N ILE A 171 26.00 -9.80 1.95
CA ILE A 171 26.60 -11.09 2.36
C ILE A 171 25.70 -12.25 1.90
N TRP A 172 24.39 -12.11 2.04
CA TRP A 172 23.42 -13.10 1.57
C TRP A 172 23.56 -13.38 0.07
N PHE A 173 23.51 -12.35 -0.78
CA PHE A 173 23.65 -12.54 -2.22
C PHE A 173 25.02 -13.08 -2.61
N LEU A 174 26.08 -12.63 -1.96
CA LEU A 174 27.42 -13.17 -2.20
C LEU A 174 27.48 -14.67 -1.86
N MET A 175 26.88 -15.06 -0.72
CA MET A 175 26.76 -16.45 -0.31
C MET A 175 26.00 -17.29 -1.37
N LEU A 176 24.88 -16.77 -1.90
CA LEU A 176 24.13 -17.43 -2.97
C LEU A 176 25.02 -17.72 -4.19
N GLY A 177 25.77 -16.73 -4.65
CA GLY A 177 26.66 -16.87 -5.81
C GLY A 177 27.81 -17.83 -5.57
N VAL A 178 28.48 -17.74 -4.42
CA VAL A 178 29.62 -18.60 -4.08
C VAL A 178 29.19 -20.05 -3.95
N LEU A 179 28.11 -20.34 -3.21
CA LEU A 179 27.59 -21.70 -3.07
C LEU A 179 27.16 -22.30 -4.42
N GLY A 180 26.53 -21.48 -5.27
CA GLY A 180 26.15 -21.91 -6.62
C GLY A 180 27.38 -22.24 -7.47
N MET A 181 28.39 -21.38 -7.47
CA MET A 181 29.59 -21.53 -8.28
C MET A 181 30.34 -22.82 -7.95
N GLN A 182 30.38 -23.25 -6.69
CA GLN A 182 31.03 -24.49 -6.25
C GLN A 182 30.57 -25.72 -7.04
N TYR A 183 29.28 -25.84 -7.34
CA TYR A 183 28.73 -26.98 -8.09
C TYR A 183 28.73 -26.76 -9.60
N ILE A 184 28.65 -25.52 -10.06
CA ILE A 184 28.75 -25.18 -11.49
C ILE A 184 30.11 -25.62 -12.04
N VAL A 185 31.19 -25.38 -11.29
CA VAL A 185 32.54 -25.80 -11.70
C VAL A 185 32.64 -27.32 -11.85
N GLN A 186 31.94 -28.09 -11.03
CA GLN A 186 31.93 -29.56 -11.08
C GLN A 186 31.04 -30.10 -12.22
N PHE A 187 30.01 -29.34 -12.63
CA PHE A 187 29.08 -29.75 -13.69
C PHE A 187 28.81 -28.59 -14.68
N PRO A 188 29.81 -28.23 -15.53
CA PRO A 188 29.71 -27.07 -16.43
C PRO A 188 28.60 -27.19 -17.49
N GLN A 189 28.12 -28.41 -17.77
CA GLN A 189 27.02 -28.61 -18.72
C GLN A 189 25.72 -27.89 -18.32
N ILE A 190 25.57 -27.49 -17.07
CA ILE A 190 24.42 -26.74 -16.57
C ILE A 190 24.23 -25.39 -17.28
N PHE A 191 25.31 -24.82 -17.85
CA PHE A 191 25.21 -23.58 -18.65
C PHE A 191 24.36 -23.73 -19.91
N LYS A 192 24.07 -24.95 -20.39
CA LYS A 192 23.14 -25.20 -21.48
C LYS A 192 21.75 -24.63 -21.16
N ALA A 193 21.38 -24.47 -19.87
CA ALA A 193 20.13 -23.88 -19.43
C ALA A 193 19.92 -22.40 -19.86
N PHE A 194 20.96 -21.69 -20.29
CA PHE A 194 20.79 -20.36 -20.89
C PHE A 194 20.05 -20.39 -22.23
N ASN A 195 20.09 -21.53 -22.94
CA ASN A 195 19.37 -21.69 -24.20
C ASN A 195 17.87 -21.88 -23.92
N PRO A 196 16.98 -20.98 -24.43
CA PRO A 196 15.54 -21.04 -24.23
C PRO A 196 14.88 -22.31 -24.82
N TYR A 197 15.59 -23.02 -25.68
CA TYR A 197 15.14 -24.29 -26.24
C TYR A 197 14.81 -25.32 -25.15
N TYR A 198 15.59 -25.36 -24.07
CA TYR A 198 15.31 -26.28 -22.96
C TYR A 198 14.04 -25.93 -22.21
N ALA A 199 13.74 -24.62 -22.04
CA ALA A 199 12.46 -24.17 -21.48
C ALA A 199 11.28 -24.63 -22.37
N TYR A 200 11.40 -24.41 -23.69
CA TYR A 200 10.38 -24.89 -24.64
C TYR A 200 10.21 -26.42 -24.58
N LYS A 201 11.33 -27.18 -24.55
CA LYS A 201 11.30 -28.65 -24.46
C LYS A 201 10.55 -29.11 -23.21
N LEU A 202 10.82 -28.49 -22.05
CA LEU A 202 10.14 -28.81 -20.80
C LEU A 202 8.64 -28.53 -20.90
N LEU A 203 8.26 -27.35 -21.38
CA LEU A 203 6.86 -26.92 -21.41
C LEU A 203 6.01 -27.68 -22.43
N ALA A 204 6.61 -28.06 -23.57
CA ALA A 204 5.88 -28.67 -24.67
C ALA A 204 5.81 -30.20 -24.61
N TYR A 205 6.87 -30.84 -24.11
CA TYR A 205 7.03 -32.32 -24.24
C TYR A 205 7.04 -33.04 -22.90
N TYR A 206 7.32 -32.36 -21.78
CA TYR A 206 7.35 -33.03 -20.48
C TYR A 206 5.95 -33.19 -19.88
N PRO A 207 5.60 -34.39 -19.36
CA PRO A 207 4.31 -34.59 -18.69
C PRO A 207 4.09 -33.58 -17.58
N HIS A 208 2.98 -32.82 -17.65
CA HIS A 208 2.68 -31.71 -16.72
C HIS A 208 3.70 -30.57 -16.70
N GLY A 209 4.61 -30.46 -17.68
CA GLY A 209 5.64 -29.43 -17.77
C GLY A 209 5.07 -28.01 -17.69
N PHE A 210 3.91 -27.75 -18.30
CA PHE A 210 3.22 -26.47 -18.21
C PHE A 210 2.84 -26.10 -16.77
N LEU A 211 2.43 -27.06 -15.95
CA LEU A 211 2.03 -26.80 -14.55
C LEU A 211 3.20 -26.42 -13.65
N LEU A 212 4.43 -26.82 -14.04
CA LEU A 212 5.65 -26.41 -13.34
C LEU A 212 5.88 -24.89 -13.41
N LEU A 213 5.26 -24.18 -14.35
CA LEU A 213 5.28 -22.73 -14.39
C LEU A 213 4.75 -22.10 -13.09
N GLY A 214 3.86 -22.77 -12.38
CA GLY A 214 3.38 -22.32 -11.07
C GLY A 214 4.45 -22.40 -9.96
N ALA A 215 5.47 -23.26 -10.10
CA ALA A 215 6.62 -23.29 -9.21
C ALA A 215 7.73 -22.35 -9.71
N VAL A 216 8.01 -22.36 -11.02
CA VAL A 216 8.97 -21.44 -11.66
C VAL A 216 8.63 -19.97 -11.38
N PHE A 217 7.35 -19.61 -11.45
CA PHE A 217 6.86 -18.26 -11.21
C PHE A 217 7.32 -17.69 -9.85
N LEU A 218 7.47 -18.52 -8.83
CA LEU A 218 7.91 -18.10 -7.51
C LEU A 218 9.31 -17.45 -7.50
N CYS A 219 10.13 -17.64 -8.55
CA CYS A 219 11.42 -16.97 -8.68
C CYS A 219 11.29 -15.44 -8.92
N THR A 220 10.11 -14.95 -9.29
CA THR A 220 9.84 -13.54 -9.58
C THR A 220 9.06 -12.82 -8.47
N THR A 221 8.76 -13.53 -7.38
CA THR A 221 8.14 -12.90 -6.21
C THR A 221 9.00 -11.72 -5.75
N GLY A 222 8.37 -10.64 -5.28
CA GLY A 222 9.09 -9.41 -4.93
C GLY A 222 9.33 -8.43 -6.08
N ALA A 223 9.06 -8.80 -7.35
CA ALA A 223 9.19 -7.85 -8.47
C ALA A 223 8.19 -6.68 -8.38
N GLU A 224 7.00 -6.89 -7.80
CA GLU A 224 6.03 -5.83 -7.50
C GLU A 224 6.52 -4.92 -6.36
N ALA A 225 7.10 -5.51 -5.31
CA ALA A 225 7.69 -4.77 -4.21
C ALA A 225 8.82 -3.85 -4.69
N LEU A 226 9.66 -4.32 -5.62
CA LEU A 226 10.70 -3.53 -6.27
C LEU A 226 10.14 -2.25 -6.92
N TYR A 227 8.95 -2.32 -7.53
CA TYR A 227 8.31 -1.15 -8.11
C TYR A 227 7.70 -0.24 -7.03
N SER A 228 7.14 -0.80 -5.98
CA SER A 228 6.58 -0.03 -4.86
C SER A 228 7.67 0.75 -4.10
N ASP A 229 8.87 0.19 -3.98
CA ASP A 229 10.00 0.81 -3.26
C ASP A 229 10.79 1.84 -4.10
N LEU A 230 10.32 2.16 -5.29
CA LEU A 230 10.94 3.17 -6.18
C LEU A 230 11.20 4.50 -5.45
N GLY A 231 10.25 4.94 -4.62
CA GLY A 231 10.34 6.20 -3.88
C GLY A 231 11.46 6.25 -2.84
N HIS A 232 11.83 5.09 -2.29
CA HIS A 232 12.86 5.00 -1.26
C HIS A 232 14.28 4.95 -1.83
N CYS A 233 14.46 4.23 -2.92
CA CYS A 233 15.79 3.87 -3.43
C CYS A 233 16.16 4.62 -4.72
N GLY A 234 15.18 5.03 -5.50
CA GLY A 234 15.37 5.67 -6.80
C GLY A 234 15.77 4.69 -7.91
N MET A 235 15.31 4.99 -9.12
CA MET A 235 15.43 4.12 -10.31
C MET A 235 16.88 3.73 -10.64
N ALA A 236 17.84 4.66 -10.49
CA ALA A 236 19.24 4.39 -10.86
C ALA A 236 19.90 3.34 -9.95
N ASN A 237 19.68 3.46 -8.64
CA ASN A 237 20.21 2.50 -7.68
C ASN A 237 19.58 1.11 -7.86
N ILE A 238 18.25 1.05 -8.08
CA ILE A 238 17.56 -0.23 -8.32
C ILE A 238 18.10 -0.92 -9.59
N ARG A 239 18.30 -0.19 -10.68
CA ARG A 239 18.83 -0.79 -11.92
C ARG A 239 20.24 -1.30 -11.78
N MET A 240 21.10 -0.59 -11.08
CA MET A 240 22.49 -1.00 -10.90
C MET A 240 22.60 -2.23 -9.98
N THR A 241 21.88 -2.21 -8.85
CA THR A 241 21.89 -3.34 -7.90
C THR A 241 21.21 -4.58 -8.48
N TRP A 242 20.23 -4.43 -9.37
CA TRP A 242 19.58 -5.55 -10.03
C TRP A 242 20.55 -6.41 -10.86
N ILE A 243 21.55 -5.81 -11.48
CA ILE A 243 22.56 -6.57 -12.26
C ILE A 243 23.28 -7.55 -11.34
N PHE A 244 23.74 -7.08 -10.17
CA PHE A 244 24.40 -7.92 -9.17
C PHE A 244 23.46 -9.00 -8.62
N VAL A 245 22.27 -8.62 -8.18
CA VAL A 245 21.28 -9.52 -7.59
C VAL A 245 20.90 -10.64 -8.58
N LYS A 246 20.57 -10.28 -9.82
CA LYS A 246 20.23 -11.24 -10.86
C LYS A 246 21.36 -12.22 -11.13
N ALA A 247 22.61 -11.75 -11.18
CA ALA A 247 23.77 -12.63 -11.37
C ALA A 247 23.89 -13.65 -10.24
N MET A 248 23.78 -13.20 -8.98
CA MET A 248 23.87 -14.10 -7.81
C MET A 248 22.72 -15.10 -7.75
N LEU A 249 21.50 -14.69 -8.11
CA LEU A 249 20.34 -15.58 -8.18
C LEU A 249 20.52 -16.65 -9.26
N ILE A 250 20.95 -16.28 -10.46
CA ILE A 250 21.17 -17.23 -11.56
C ILE A 250 22.27 -18.23 -11.20
N LEU A 251 23.39 -17.76 -10.63
CA LEU A 251 24.46 -18.66 -10.16
C LEU A 251 23.93 -19.64 -9.12
N ASN A 252 23.10 -19.19 -8.20
CA ASN A 252 22.54 -20.08 -7.19
C ASN A 252 21.61 -21.16 -7.80
N TYR A 253 20.68 -20.77 -8.69
CA TYR A 253 19.79 -21.73 -9.35
C TYR A 253 20.53 -22.72 -10.23
N LEU A 254 21.56 -22.28 -10.97
CA LEU A 254 22.43 -23.18 -11.72
C LEU A 254 23.17 -24.17 -10.79
N GLY A 255 23.68 -23.67 -9.65
CA GLY A 255 24.39 -24.53 -8.68
C GLY A 255 23.46 -25.54 -8.02
N GLN A 256 22.23 -25.13 -7.63
CA GLN A 256 21.23 -26.06 -7.11
C GLN A 256 20.89 -27.14 -8.15
N GLY A 257 20.71 -26.78 -9.42
CA GLY A 257 20.45 -27.74 -10.50
C GLY A 257 21.62 -28.68 -10.75
N ALA A 258 22.87 -28.18 -10.74
CA ALA A 258 24.04 -29.01 -10.86
C ALA A 258 24.13 -30.02 -9.70
N TRP A 259 23.88 -29.58 -8.45
CA TRP A 259 23.86 -30.47 -7.29
C TRP A 259 22.79 -31.57 -7.40
N ILE A 260 21.58 -31.21 -7.86
CA ILE A 260 20.46 -32.15 -8.07
C ILE A 260 20.88 -33.25 -9.05
N LEU A 261 21.48 -32.89 -10.20
CA LEU A 261 21.92 -33.83 -11.22
C LEU A 261 23.05 -34.78 -10.73
N MET A 262 23.95 -34.26 -9.89
CA MET A 262 25.03 -35.05 -9.31
C MET A 262 24.58 -35.98 -8.19
N ASN A 263 23.40 -35.74 -7.58
CA ASN A 263 22.89 -36.51 -6.45
C ASN A 263 21.47 -37.04 -6.70
N ALA A 264 21.11 -37.31 -7.94
CA ALA A 264 19.77 -37.75 -8.32
C ALA A 264 19.28 -38.99 -7.54
N ASP A 265 20.16 -39.90 -7.24
CA ASP A 265 19.86 -41.14 -6.49
C ASP A 265 19.61 -40.91 -4.98
N LYS A 266 19.96 -39.73 -4.46
CA LYS A 266 19.80 -39.37 -3.04
C LYS A 266 18.64 -38.43 -2.77
N LEU A 267 17.83 -38.11 -3.79
CA LEU A 267 16.73 -37.21 -3.69
C LEU A 267 15.54 -37.87 -3.00
N HIS A 268 15.16 -37.37 -1.84
CA HIS A 268 13.95 -37.75 -1.13
C HIS A 268 12.96 -36.57 -1.16
N ALA A 269 11.67 -36.84 -1.00
CA ALA A 269 10.61 -35.83 -1.04
C ALA A 269 10.80 -34.63 -0.08
N LEU A 270 11.57 -34.81 0.99
CA LEU A 270 11.87 -33.75 1.97
C LEU A 270 13.21 -33.03 1.71
N THR A 271 13.91 -33.36 0.60
CA THR A 271 15.22 -32.78 0.31
C THR A 271 15.06 -31.33 -0.15
N ASN A 272 15.67 -30.38 0.58
CA ASN A 272 15.76 -29.01 0.13
C ASN A 272 17.13 -28.74 -0.52
N PRO A 273 17.20 -28.60 -1.84
CA PRO A 273 18.49 -28.45 -2.55
C PRO A 273 19.31 -27.26 -2.06
N PHE A 274 18.63 -26.16 -1.66
CA PHE A 274 19.29 -24.96 -1.21
C PHE A 274 20.23 -25.18 0.00
N PHE A 275 19.79 -25.92 1.01
CA PHE A 275 20.64 -26.21 2.16
C PHE A 275 21.64 -27.34 1.90
N ASN A 276 21.33 -28.25 0.98
CA ASN A 276 22.20 -29.35 0.64
C ASN A 276 23.40 -28.95 -0.21
N ILE A 277 23.38 -27.80 -0.89
CA ILE A 277 24.58 -27.25 -1.55
C ILE A 277 25.59 -26.67 -0.55
N MET A 278 25.23 -26.54 0.75
CA MET A 278 26.12 -25.99 1.77
C MET A 278 27.07 -27.09 2.31
N PRO A 279 28.36 -26.79 2.44
CA PRO A 279 29.28 -27.70 3.14
C PRO A 279 28.85 -27.91 4.60
N PRO A 280 29.05 -29.10 5.20
CA PRO A 280 28.61 -29.39 6.57
C PRO A 280 29.12 -28.42 7.64
N TRP A 281 30.34 -27.91 7.48
CA TRP A 281 30.94 -26.91 8.38
C TRP A 281 30.27 -25.55 8.29
N PHE A 282 29.70 -25.22 7.12
CA PHE A 282 29.07 -23.92 6.86
C PHE A 282 27.54 -23.93 7.10
N LEU A 283 26.92 -25.11 7.15
CA LEU A 283 25.46 -25.26 7.20
C LEU A 283 24.79 -24.40 8.32
N THR A 284 25.34 -24.43 9.53
CA THR A 284 24.79 -23.65 10.64
C THR A 284 24.87 -22.15 10.38
N THR A 285 26.00 -21.66 9.90
CA THR A 285 26.20 -20.24 9.53
C THR A 285 25.27 -19.87 8.38
N GLY A 286 25.12 -20.73 7.38
CA GLY A 286 24.22 -20.54 6.25
C GLY A 286 22.75 -20.45 6.68
N ILE A 287 22.31 -21.29 7.64
CA ILE A 287 20.95 -21.22 8.21
C ILE A 287 20.73 -19.91 8.96
N VAL A 288 21.71 -19.45 9.74
CA VAL A 288 21.60 -18.15 10.43
C VAL A 288 21.50 -17.00 9.43
N ILE A 289 22.34 -16.97 8.39
CA ILE A 289 22.32 -15.92 7.36
C ILE A 289 20.99 -15.97 6.59
N SER A 290 20.49 -17.16 6.23
CA SER A 290 19.20 -17.32 5.54
C SER A 290 18.01 -16.85 6.41
N THR A 291 18.06 -17.12 7.72
CA THR A 291 17.03 -16.66 8.66
C THR A 291 17.06 -15.13 8.81
N LEU A 292 18.24 -14.52 8.86
CA LEU A 292 18.37 -13.06 8.87
C LEU A 292 17.86 -12.45 7.56
N ALA A 293 18.18 -13.05 6.41
CA ALA A 293 17.65 -12.61 5.12
C ALA A 293 16.13 -12.74 5.07
N ALA A 294 15.55 -13.82 5.59
CA ALA A 294 14.11 -14.03 5.70
C ALA A 294 13.42 -12.97 6.59
N VAL A 295 14.05 -12.62 7.71
CA VAL A 295 13.57 -11.54 8.59
C VAL A 295 13.59 -10.19 7.87
N ILE A 296 14.66 -9.88 7.13
CA ILE A 296 14.78 -8.63 6.36
C ILE A 296 13.73 -8.58 5.24
N ALA A 297 13.55 -9.68 4.50
CA ALA A 297 12.52 -9.78 3.47
C ALA A 297 11.12 -9.54 4.00
N SER A 298 10.78 -10.19 5.12
CA SER A 298 9.51 -10.01 5.81
C SER A 298 9.30 -8.57 6.28
N GLN A 299 10.36 -7.95 6.83
CA GLN A 299 10.36 -6.57 7.29
C GLN A 299 10.05 -5.59 6.14
N ALA A 300 10.66 -5.79 4.98
CA ALA A 300 10.45 -4.95 3.80
C ALA A 300 8.98 -5.02 3.33
N LEU A 301 8.40 -6.21 3.27
CA LEU A 301 7.00 -6.41 2.87
C LEU A 301 5.98 -5.84 3.86
N ILE A 302 6.22 -6.00 5.16
CA ILE A 302 5.36 -5.41 6.19
C ILE A 302 5.38 -3.87 6.06
N SER A 303 6.55 -3.29 5.88
CA SER A 303 6.70 -1.84 5.64
C SER A 303 6.03 -1.40 4.32
N GLY A 304 6.18 -2.20 3.26
CA GLY A 304 5.50 -2.00 1.98
C GLY A 304 3.98 -2.03 2.11
N SER A 305 3.43 -2.92 2.93
CA SER A 305 1.99 -2.98 3.21
C SER A 305 1.47 -1.70 3.86
N TYR A 306 2.25 -1.06 4.75
CA TYR A 306 1.87 0.25 5.31
C TYR A 306 1.84 1.34 4.23
N THR A 307 2.80 1.34 3.32
CA THR A 307 2.84 2.28 2.20
C THR A 307 1.61 2.12 1.30
N ILE A 308 1.27 0.89 0.93
CA ILE A 308 0.09 0.56 0.12
C ILE A 308 -1.19 1.03 0.82
N ILE A 309 -1.35 0.79 2.13
CA ILE A 309 -2.51 1.26 2.90
C ILE A 309 -2.55 2.80 2.96
N SER A 310 -1.41 3.46 3.14
CA SER A 310 -1.33 4.93 3.13
C SER A 310 -1.77 5.51 1.79
N GLU A 311 -1.33 4.94 0.67
CA GLU A 311 -1.74 5.32 -0.68
C GLU A 311 -3.25 5.05 -0.90
N ALA A 312 -3.74 3.89 -0.42
CA ALA A 312 -5.16 3.56 -0.48
C ALA A 312 -6.03 4.58 0.28
N ILE A 313 -5.57 5.07 1.45
CA ILE A 313 -6.25 6.15 2.19
C ILE A 313 -6.29 7.44 1.37
N GLN A 314 -5.18 7.83 0.74
CA GLN A 314 -5.09 9.03 -0.10
C GLN A 314 -6.01 8.95 -1.33
N LEU A 315 -6.17 7.75 -1.91
CA LEU A 315 -7.07 7.48 -3.03
C LEU A 315 -8.52 7.23 -2.61
N ASN A 316 -8.83 7.30 -1.33
CA ASN A 316 -10.12 6.95 -0.73
C ASN A 316 -10.56 5.50 -0.96
N PHE A 317 -9.62 4.57 -1.02
CA PHE A 317 -9.85 3.13 -1.08
C PHE A 317 -9.88 2.49 0.30
N TRP A 318 -9.34 3.13 1.33
CA TRP A 318 -9.25 2.60 2.69
C TRP A 318 -9.72 3.63 3.73
N PRO A 319 -10.28 3.18 4.89
CA PRO A 319 -10.61 4.05 6.01
C PRO A 319 -9.39 4.82 6.54
N LYS A 320 -9.62 6.01 7.07
CA LYS A 320 -8.56 6.73 7.79
C LYS A 320 -8.18 5.98 9.06
N VAL A 321 -6.89 5.65 9.18
CA VAL A 321 -6.28 5.02 10.35
C VAL A 321 -5.15 5.90 10.90
N ARG A 322 -4.76 5.68 12.14
CA ARG A 322 -3.65 6.41 12.75
C ARG A 322 -2.33 5.93 12.15
N ILE A 323 -1.63 6.83 11.50
CA ILE A 323 -0.29 6.62 10.98
C ILE A 323 0.70 7.32 11.90
N SER A 324 1.70 6.63 12.37
CA SER A 324 2.83 7.20 13.09
C SER A 324 4.09 7.12 12.23
N TYR A 325 4.94 8.13 12.37
CA TYR A 325 6.18 8.26 11.60
C TYR A 325 7.36 8.23 12.57
N PRO A 326 8.01 7.06 12.74
CA PRO A 326 9.12 6.93 13.70
C PRO A 326 10.35 7.74 13.30
N THR A 327 10.49 8.07 12.02
CA THR A 327 11.67 8.79 11.49
C THR A 327 11.27 9.99 10.64
N ASN A 328 12.25 10.83 10.27
CA ASN A 328 12.02 11.99 9.41
C ASN A 328 11.92 11.67 7.92
N LEU A 329 12.07 10.43 7.52
CA LEU A 329 11.98 10.00 6.12
C LEU A 329 10.53 9.69 5.73
N LYS A 330 10.09 10.21 4.58
CA LYS A 330 8.82 9.83 3.97
C LYS A 330 8.92 8.34 3.61
N GLY A 331 7.89 7.57 3.99
CA GLY A 331 7.87 6.13 3.71
C GLY A 331 8.23 5.25 4.90
N GLN A 332 8.95 5.73 5.91
CA GLN A 332 9.08 5.01 7.18
C GLN A 332 7.89 5.33 8.07
N MET A 333 6.84 4.57 7.89
CA MET A 333 5.58 4.72 8.63
C MET A 333 5.23 3.43 9.38
N TYR A 334 4.45 3.60 10.45
CA TYR A 334 3.90 2.51 11.23
C TYR A 334 2.39 2.68 11.38
N ILE A 335 1.64 1.64 11.06
CA ILE A 335 0.18 1.60 11.18
C ILE A 335 -0.18 0.45 12.11
N GLY A 336 -0.44 0.76 13.39
CA GLY A 336 -0.64 -0.24 14.43
C GLY A 336 -1.78 -1.23 14.15
N SER A 337 -2.93 -0.77 13.65
CA SER A 337 -4.05 -1.65 13.29
C SER A 337 -3.67 -2.66 12.20
N VAL A 338 -2.97 -2.20 11.15
CA VAL A 338 -2.50 -3.06 10.06
C VAL A 338 -1.44 -4.04 10.55
N ASN A 339 -0.48 -3.57 11.36
CA ASN A 339 0.57 -4.40 11.93
C ASN A 339 0.00 -5.61 12.70
N TRP A 340 -0.90 -5.37 13.64
CA TRP A 340 -1.48 -6.43 14.44
C TRP A 340 -2.39 -7.36 13.62
N SER A 341 -3.14 -6.82 12.66
CA SER A 341 -3.97 -7.64 11.76
C SER A 341 -3.11 -8.54 10.87
N LEU A 342 -2.02 -8.02 10.29
CA LEU A 342 -1.06 -8.82 9.52
C LEU A 342 -0.39 -9.89 10.38
N MET A 343 0.03 -9.54 11.60
CA MET A 343 0.61 -10.53 12.52
C MET A 343 -0.33 -11.69 12.78
N LEU A 344 -1.59 -11.41 13.14
CA LEU A 344 -2.57 -12.46 13.40
C LEU A 344 -2.82 -13.33 12.16
N ALA A 345 -2.89 -12.72 10.98
CA ALA A 345 -3.04 -13.44 9.72
C ALA A 345 -1.81 -14.30 9.40
N CYS A 346 -0.59 -13.80 9.59
CA CYS A 346 0.65 -14.59 9.41
C CYS A 346 0.73 -15.77 10.39
N LEU A 347 0.40 -15.54 11.67
CA LEU A 347 0.36 -16.63 12.68
C LEU A 347 -0.65 -17.70 12.29
N PHE A 348 -1.83 -17.30 11.82
CA PHE A 348 -2.85 -18.24 11.34
C PHE A 348 -2.33 -19.08 10.16
N VAL A 349 -1.67 -18.43 9.16
CA VAL A 349 -1.08 -19.12 8.00
C VAL A 349 -0.06 -20.16 8.44
N VAL A 350 0.86 -19.79 9.35
CA VAL A 350 1.91 -20.70 9.81
C VAL A 350 1.33 -21.88 10.61
N ILE A 351 0.33 -21.66 11.45
CA ILE A 351 -0.33 -22.72 12.21
C ILE A 351 -1.13 -23.66 11.30
N TYR A 352 -1.81 -23.11 10.26
CA TYR A 352 -2.66 -23.86 9.36
C TYR A 352 -1.85 -24.72 8.38
N PHE A 353 -0.87 -24.11 7.69
CA PHE A 353 -0.09 -24.78 6.65
C PHE A 353 1.11 -25.59 7.19
N ARG A 354 1.72 -25.15 8.30
CA ARG A 354 2.85 -25.77 9.01
C ARG A 354 4.16 -25.87 8.26
N GLU A 355 4.16 -26.16 6.95
CA GLU A 355 5.32 -26.37 6.12
C GLU A 355 5.33 -25.42 4.92
N SER A 356 6.54 -25.05 4.46
CA SER A 356 6.72 -24.13 3.33
C SER A 356 6.10 -24.67 2.04
N SER A 357 6.18 -25.98 1.81
CA SER A 357 5.60 -26.66 0.65
C SER A 357 4.08 -26.49 0.52
N ASN A 358 3.37 -26.50 1.64
CA ASN A 358 1.93 -26.28 1.65
C ASN A 358 1.56 -24.79 1.39
N MET A 359 2.44 -23.85 1.79
CA MET A 359 2.25 -22.41 1.58
C MET A 359 2.51 -21.99 0.13
N GLU A 360 3.33 -22.75 -0.63
CA GLU A 360 3.67 -22.43 -2.02
C GLU A 360 2.44 -22.37 -2.93
N ALA A 361 1.47 -23.27 -2.69
CA ALA A 361 0.21 -23.28 -3.45
C ALA A 361 -0.64 -22.01 -3.23
N ALA A 362 -0.60 -21.48 -2.01
CA ALA A 362 -1.29 -20.24 -1.66
C ALA A 362 -0.57 -19.01 -2.22
N TYR A 363 0.76 -19.05 -2.30
CA TYR A 363 1.61 -17.91 -2.59
C TYR A 363 1.50 -17.41 -4.04
N GLY A 364 1.57 -18.33 -5.01
CA GLY A 364 1.68 -17.95 -6.42
C GLY A 364 0.47 -17.21 -7.00
N LEU A 365 -0.74 -17.42 -6.47
CA LEU A 365 -1.98 -16.93 -7.09
C LEU A 365 -2.20 -15.43 -6.89
N SER A 366 -1.94 -14.90 -5.68
CA SER A 366 -2.10 -13.46 -5.40
C SER A 366 -1.12 -12.61 -6.21
N ILE A 367 0.14 -13.02 -6.27
CA ILE A 367 1.17 -12.27 -6.99
C ILE A 367 0.88 -12.26 -8.49
N THR A 368 0.44 -13.38 -9.05
CA THR A 368 0.08 -13.45 -10.47
C THR A 368 -1.04 -12.49 -10.82
N ILE A 369 -2.07 -12.39 -9.95
CA ILE A 369 -3.17 -11.41 -10.13
C ILE A 369 -2.63 -9.99 -10.06
N THR A 370 -1.79 -9.67 -9.08
CA THR A 370 -1.19 -8.34 -8.95
C THR A 370 -0.39 -7.98 -10.21
N MET A 371 0.42 -8.91 -10.73
CA MET A 371 1.22 -8.67 -11.94
C MET A 371 0.36 -8.42 -13.17
N LEU A 372 -0.72 -9.19 -13.36
CA LEU A 372 -1.69 -8.97 -14.43
C LEU A 372 -2.37 -7.60 -14.32
N MET A 373 -2.78 -7.20 -13.11
CA MET A 373 -3.40 -5.89 -12.89
C MET A 373 -2.41 -4.76 -13.18
N THR A 374 -1.15 -4.91 -12.78
CA THR A 374 -0.08 -3.95 -13.08
C THR A 374 0.19 -3.86 -14.58
N SER A 375 0.26 -4.99 -15.31
CA SER A 375 0.44 -5.00 -16.78
C SER A 375 -0.72 -4.30 -17.48
N PHE A 376 -1.93 -4.54 -17.02
CA PHE A 376 -3.12 -3.90 -17.55
C PHE A 376 -3.08 -2.37 -17.33
N LEU A 377 -2.81 -1.91 -16.11
CA LEU A 377 -2.70 -0.47 -15.82
C LEU A 377 -1.53 0.18 -16.58
N MET A 378 -0.40 -0.54 -16.70
CA MET A 378 0.78 -0.08 -17.42
C MET A 378 0.49 0.14 -18.91
N THR A 379 -0.34 -0.71 -19.52
CA THR A 379 -0.80 -0.53 -20.89
C THR A 379 -1.51 0.82 -21.08
N PHE A 380 -2.41 1.20 -20.17
CA PHE A 380 -3.07 2.50 -20.22
C PHE A 380 -2.10 3.68 -19.94
N TYR A 381 -1.11 3.45 -19.10
CA TYR A 381 -0.05 4.45 -18.87
C TYR A 381 0.76 4.69 -20.16
N LEU A 382 1.18 3.63 -20.86
CA LEU A 382 1.93 3.73 -22.12
C LEU A 382 1.12 4.46 -23.21
N ILE A 383 -0.20 4.20 -23.28
CA ILE A 383 -1.10 4.96 -24.17
C ILE A 383 -1.13 6.45 -23.77
N ARG A 384 -1.16 6.75 -22.46
CA ARG A 384 -1.19 8.13 -21.96
C ARG A 384 0.08 8.90 -22.31
N VAL A 385 1.26 8.28 -22.20
CA VAL A 385 2.56 8.88 -22.54
C VAL A 385 2.81 8.88 -24.06
N ARG A 386 1.83 8.46 -24.86
CA ARG A 386 1.86 8.45 -26.33
C ARG A 386 2.95 7.56 -26.93
N VAL A 387 3.24 6.41 -26.33
CA VAL A 387 4.05 5.38 -26.96
C VAL A 387 3.33 4.87 -28.21
N LYS A 388 4.09 4.55 -29.27
CA LYS A 388 3.51 4.01 -30.53
C LYS A 388 2.65 2.78 -30.23
N GLN A 389 1.44 2.72 -30.81
CA GLN A 389 0.44 1.68 -30.49
C GLN A 389 0.96 0.25 -30.72
N ILE A 390 1.85 0.06 -31.70
CA ILE A 390 2.44 -1.26 -31.96
C ILE A 390 3.26 -1.78 -30.75
N TYR A 391 4.04 -0.91 -30.10
CA TYR A 391 4.81 -1.31 -28.91
C TYR A 391 3.90 -1.52 -27.68
N VAL A 392 2.81 -0.76 -27.59
CA VAL A 392 1.80 -0.95 -26.53
C VAL A 392 1.08 -2.29 -26.73
N GLY A 393 0.69 -2.60 -27.97
CA GLY A 393 0.08 -3.88 -28.31
C GLY A 393 1.01 -5.06 -28.05
N LEU A 394 2.28 -4.95 -28.47
CA LEU A 394 3.30 -5.97 -28.23
C LEU A 394 3.51 -6.19 -26.72
N PHE A 395 3.64 -5.10 -25.94
CA PHE A 395 3.75 -5.19 -24.49
C PHE A 395 2.55 -5.93 -23.88
N TYR A 396 1.33 -5.51 -24.20
CA TYR A 396 0.12 -6.09 -23.65
C TYR A 396 -0.03 -7.59 -23.98
N ILE A 397 0.14 -7.94 -25.24
CA ILE A 397 0.00 -9.34 -25.69
C ILE A 397 1.08 -10.22 -25.06
N THR A 398 2.34 -9.78 -25.05
CA THR A 398 3.45 -10.54 -24.47
C THR A 398 3.22 -10.81 -22.99
N TYR A 399 2.87 -9.80 -22.20
CA TYR A 399 2.69 -9.98 -20.76
C TYR A 399 1.37 -10.64 -20.41
N LEU A 400 0.32 -10.47 -21.21
CA LEU A 400 -0.91 -11.23 -21.06
C LEU A 400 -0.68 -12.73 -21.26
N LEU A 401 0.13 -13.12 -22.25
CA LEU A 401 0.47 -14.53 -22.50
C LEU A 401 1.33 -15.10 -21.38
N ILE A 402 2.40 -14.40 -20.97
CA ILE A 402 3.32 -14.87 -19.91
C ILE A 402 2.58 -14.98 -18.58
N GLU A 403 1.91 -13.91 -18.14
CA GLU A 403 1.24 -13.87 -16.85
C GLU A 403 -0.05 -14.67 -16.83
N GLY A 404 -0.74 -14.75 -17.97
CA GLY A 404 -1.89 -15.63 -18.16
C GLY A 404 -1.52 -17.10 -18.03
N SER A 405 -0.37 -17.52 -18.59
CA SER A 405 0.11 -18.90 -18.40
C SER A 405 0.50 -19.20 -16.95
N PHE A 406 1.11 -18.24 -16.23
CA PHE A 406 1.34 -18.38 -14.80
C PHE A 406 0.04 -18.45 -14.00
N LEU A 407 -0.98 -17.64 -14.37
CA LEU A 407 -2.29 -17.70 -13.72
C LEU A 407 -2.93 -19.07 -13.88
N VAL A 408 -2.94 -19.62 -15.11
CA VAL A 408 -3.52 -20.95 -15.38
C VAL A 408 -2.78 -22.03 -14.59
N ALA A 409 -1.44 -22.00 -14.56
CA ALA A 409 -0.63 -22.95 -13.80
C ALA A 409 -0.88 -22.85 -12.27
N ASN A 410 -1.01 -21.64 -11.74
CA ASN A 410 -1.30 -21.43 -10.32
C ASN A 410 -2.75 -21.75 -9.93
N LEU A 411 -3.72 -21.57 -10.85
CA LEU A 411 -5.12 -21.97 -10.62
C LEU A 411 -5.26 -23.49 -10.40
N HIS A 412 -4.42 -24.29 -11.01
CA HIS A 412 -4.41 -25.73 -10.76
C HIS A 412 -4.10 -26.06 -9.28
N LYS A 413 -3.33 -25.20 -8.60
CA LYS A 413 -3.02 -25.34 -7.18
C LYS A 413 -4.13 -24.77 -6.24
N PHE A 414 -5.25 -24.28 -6.79
CA PHE A 414 -6.33 -23.68 -6.01
C PHE A 414 -6.85 -24.60 -4.88
N PRO A 415 -7.14 -25.90 -5.12
CA PRO A 415 -7.61 -26.79 -4.05
C PRO A 415 -6.56 -27.03 -2.94
N ASN A 416 -5.28 -26.93 -3.28
CA ASN A 416 -4.18 -27.24 -2.39
C ASN A 416 -3.70 -26.05 -1.54
N GLY A 417 -4.50 -24.96 -1.46
CA GLY A 417 -4.19 -23.79 -0.64
C GLY A 417 -4.37 -22.44 -1.34
N GLY A 418 -4.43 -22.41 -2.67
CA GLY A 418 -4.63 -21.16 -3.45
C GLY A 418 -5.93 -20.44 -3.11
N TRP A 419 -6.96 -21.16 -2.67
CA TRP A 419 -8.24 -20.61 -2.21
C TRP A 419 -8.08 -19.60 -1.06
N PHE A 420 -7.13 -19.85 -0.14
CA PHE A 420 -6.92 -19.00 1.03
C PHE A 420 -6.50 -17.58 0.62
N THR A 421 -5.57 -17.48 -0.30
CA THR A 421 -5.08 -16.18 -0.78
C THR A 421 -6.14 -15.40 -1.52
N LEU A 422 -6.95 -16.10 -2.34
CA LEU A 422 -8.07 -15.45 -3.03
C LEU A 422 -9.13 -14.98 -2.05
N LEU A 423 -9.39 -15.73 -0.98
CA LEU A 423 -10.31 -15.33 0.07
C LEU A 423 -9.80 -14.07 0.78
N MET A 424 -8.51 -14.02 1.15
CA MET A 424 -7.91 -12.84 1.78
C MET A 424 -7.91 -11.64 0.83
N ALA A 425 -7.48 -11.82 -0.41
CA ALA A 425 -7.53 -10.78 -1.43
C ALA A 425 -8.97 -10.30 -1.69
N GLY A 426 -9.93 -11.21 -1.74
CA GLY A 426 -11.35 -10.91 -1.91
C GLY A 426 -11.92 -10.10 -0.75
N LEU A 427 -11.56 -10.44 0.49
CA LEU A 427 -11.98 -9.70 1.69
C LEU A 427 -11.42 -8.26 1.67
N ILE A 428 -10.13 -8.12 1.39
CA ILE A 428 -9.48 -6.80 1.30
C ILE A 428 -10.08 -5.99 0.14
N PHE A 429 -10.28 -6.64 -1.02
CA PHE A 429 -10.94 -6.03 -2.18
C PHE A 429 -12.32 -5.52 -1.83
N PHE A 430 -13.13 -6.33 -1.14
CA PHE A 430 -14.48 -5.98 -0.72
C PHE A 430 -14.47 -4.75 0.19
N ILE A 431 -13.60 -4.71 1.19
CA ILE A 431 -13.46 -3.55 2.09
C ILE A 431 -13.10 -2.28 1.28
N MET A 432 -12.10 -2.38 0.39
CA MET A 432 -11.67 -1.26 -0.45
C MET A 432 -12.76 -0.79 -1.41
N PHE A 433 -13.45 -1.72 -2.04
CA PHE A 433 -14.52 -1.44 -2.99
C PHE A 433 -15.71 -0.75 -2.32
N VAL A 434 -16.21 -1.30 -1.19
CA VAL A 434 -17.31 -0.71 -0.42
C VAL A 434 -16.94 0.68 0.06
N TRP A 435 -15.73 0.86 0.58
CA TRP A 435 -15.25 2.16 1.05
C TRP A 435 -15.22 3.19 -0.07
N PHE A 436 -14.63 2.84 -1.20
CA PHE A 436 -14.55 3.73 -2.37
C PHE A 436 -15.94 4.07 -2.91
N ARG A 437 -16.78 3.06 -3.10
CA ARG A 437 -18.13 3.23 -3.68
C ARG A 437 -19.03 4.09 -2.78
N ALA A 438 -18.99 3.85 -1.46
CA ALA A 438 -19.73 4.68 -0.52
C ALA A 438 -19.26 6.15 -0.53
N ARG A 439 -17.95 6.38 -0.71
CA ARG A 439 -17.39 7.74 -0.84
C ARG A 439 -17.84 8.41 -2.14
N GLU A 440 -17.91 7.69 -3.24
CA GLU A 440 -18.46 8.19 -4.51
C GLU A 440 -19.95 8.56 -4.37
N ILE A 441 -20.74 7.68 -3.74
CA ILE A 441 -22.15 7.96 -3.44
C ILE A 441 -22.26 9.23 -2.59
N LYS A 442 -21.48 9.36 -1.50
CA LYS A 442 -21.50 10.57 -0.66
C LYS A 442 -21.05 11.82 -1.41
N LYS A 443 -20.12 11.68 -2.36
CA LYS A 443 -19.64 12.80 -3.16
C LYS A 443 -20.73 13.30 -4.13
N SER A 444 -21.54 12.42 -4.72
CA SER A 444 -22.62 12.82 -5.62
C SER A 444 -23.68 13.67 -4.93
N PHE A 445 -23.85 13.51 -3.61
CA PHE A 445 -24.73 14.34 -2.79
C PHE A 445 -24.05 15.61 -2.20
N THR A 446 -22.75 15.85 -2.51
CA THR A 446 -22.08 17.07 -2.05
C THR A 446 -22.33 18.18 -3.06
N ARG A 447 -23.07 19.18 -2.64
CA ARG A 447 -23.29 20.42 -3.40
C ARG A 447 -22.39 21.51 -2.83
N PHE A 448 -21.89 22.36 -3.71
CA PHE A 448 -21.14 23.56 -3.38
C PHE A 448 -21.93 24.76 -3.85
N ASP A 449 -22.02 25.75 -3.00
CA ASP A 449 -22.68 27.00 -3.26
C ASP A 449 -21.65 28.12 -3.33
N LEU A 450 -21.94 29.17 -4.07
CA LEU A 450 -21.08 30.35 -4.09
C LEU A 450 -21.25 31.15 -2.77
N ILE A 451 -20.14 31.50 -2.14
CA ILE A 451 -20.15 32.28 -0.90
C ILE A 451 -20.82 33.66 -1.10
N SER A 452 -20.67 34.26 -2.30
CA SER A 452 -21.30 35.53 -2.66
C SER A 452 -22.81 35.52 -2.52
N THR A 453 -23.46 34.36 -2.77
CA THR A 453 -24.94 34.23 -2.63
C THR A 453 -25.40 34.40 -1.20
N TYR A 454 -24.56 34.03 -0.22
CA TYR A 454 -24.93 34.13 1.21
C TYR A 454 -24.30 35.32 1.94
N ALA A 455 -23.50 36.14 1.24
CA ALA A 455 -22.73 37.21 1.86
C ALA A 455 -23.63 38.21 2.62
N GLU A 456 -24.73 38.67 1.99
CA GLU A 456 -25.63 39.60 2.61
C GLU A 456 -26.43 38.98 3.78
N VAL A 457 -26.82 37.70 3.63
CA VAL A 457 -27.53 36.97 4.70
C VAL A 457 -26.63 36.80 5.92
N LEU A 458 -25.36 36.44 5.73
CA LEU A 458 -24.39 36.29 6.83
C LEU A 458 -24.10 37.64 7.52
N LYS A 459 -24.01 38.75 6.76
CA LYS A 459 -23.85 40.08 7.33
C LYS A 459 -25.07 40.50 8.15
N ALA A 460 -26.27 40.20 7.65
CA ALA A 460 -27.52 40.50 8.36
C ALA A 460 -27.63 39.66 9.64
N LEU A 461 -27.40 38.34 9.53
CA LEU A 461 -27.47 37.40 10.65
C LEU A 461 -26.47 37.75 11.77
N SER A 462 -25.25 38.17 11.43
CA SER A 462 -24.23 38.55 12.43
C SER A 462 -24.68 39.73 13.30
N LYS A 463 -25.52 40.62 12.78
CA LYS A 463 -26.02 41.84 13.46
C LYS A 463 -27.41 41.67 14.08
N ASP A 464 -28.14 40.63 13.73
CA ASP A 464 -29.51 40.41 14.14
C ASP A 464 -29.61 40.05 15.64
N LYS A 465 -30.02 41.02 16.44
CA LYS A 465 -30.18 40.83 17.90
C LYS A 465 -31.42 40.01 18.26
N SER A 466 -32.35 39.77 17.35
CA SER A 466 -33.55 38.94 17.59
C SER A 466 -33.16 37.45 17.69
N VAL A 467 -32.03 37.05 17.06
CA VAL A 467 -31.48 35.71 17.15
C VAL A 467 -30.48 35.62 18.31
N PRO A 468 -30.66 34.71 19.26
CA PRO A 468 -29.70 34.52 20.35
C PRO A 468 -28.30 34.25 19.82
N LYS A 469 -27.29 34.91 20.42
CA LYS A 469 -25.90 34.73 20.04
C LYS A 469 -25.46 33.29 20.34
N PHE A 470 -25.01 32.56 19.31
CA PHE A 470 -24.56 31.18 19.44
C PHE A 470 -23.10 31.08 19.89
N ALA A 471 -22.27 31.95 19.37
CA ALA A 471 -20.84 32.08 19.73
C ALA A 471 -20.34 33.46 19.26
N THR A 472 -19.22 33.93 19.82
CA THR A 472 -18.50 35.07 19.25
C THR A 472 -17.84 34.66 17.94
N ASN A 473 -17.13 33.53 17.95
CA ASN A 473 -16.46 32.98 16.80
C ASN A 473 -16.97 31.57 16.50
N LEU A 474 -17.52 31.38 15.31
CA LEU A 474 -18.07 30.10 14.87
C LEU A 474 -17.19 29.48 13.78
N VAL A 475 -16.63 28.32 14.04
CA VAL A 475 -15.57 27.72 13.22
C VAL A 475 -16.06 26.44 12.54
N TYR A 476 -16.00 26.39 11.21
CA TYR A 476 -16.36 25.24 10.40
C TYR A 476 -15.15 24.65 9.67
N LEU A 477 -15.03 23.33 9.68
CA LEU A 477 -14.09 22.63 8.80
C LEU A 477 -14.71 22.44 7.41
N THR A 478 -14.06 22.94 6.38
CA THR A 478 -14.51 22.87 4.99
C THR A 478 -13.58 22.04 4.11
N ARG A 479 -14.12 21.53 3.00
CA ARG A 479 -13.37 20.79 1.97
C ARG A 479 -13.45 21.48 0.60
N ALA A 480 -13.96 22.69 0.52
CA ALA A 480 -14.03 23.44 -0.71
C ALA A 480 -12.62 23.80 -1.18
N ASP A 481 -12.25 23.36 -2.39
CA ASP A 481 -10.94 23.62 -2.97
C ASP A 481 -10.81 25.06 -3.49
N HIS A 482 -11.95 25.68 -3.86
CA HIS A 482 -12.01 27.06 -4.35
C HIS A 482 -12.41 28.04 -3.25
N ASN A 483 -11.78 29.22 -3.25
CA ASN A 483 -12.02 30.26 -2.24
C ASN A 483 -13.42 30.88 -2.36
N THR A 484 -14.04 30.77 -3.53
CA THR A 484 -15.38 31.32 -3.83
C THR A 484 -16.52 30.39 -3.46
N GLU A 485 -16.22 29.12 -3.13
CA GLU A 485 -17.22 28.08 -2.90
C GLU A 485 -17.23 27.59 -1.46
N ILE A 486 -18.37 27.13 -1.00
CA ILE A 486 -18.59 26.49 0.29
C ILE A 486 -19.53 25.30 0.13
N GLU A 487 -19.38 24.28 0.95
CA GLU A 487 -20.31 23.15 0.96
C GLU A 487 -21.69 23.59 1.47
N SER A 488 -22.76 23.31 0.71
CA SER A 488 -24.16 23.67 1.05
C SER A 488 -24.59 23.22 2.46
N LYS A 489 -23.99 22.10 2.96
CA LYS A 489 -24.25 21.63 4.34
C LYS A 489 -23.81 22.64 5.42
N VAL A 490 -22.78 23.48 5.13
CA VAL A 490 -22.29 24.50 6.08
C VAL A 490 -23.32 25.60 6.16
N MET A 491 -23.81 26.08 5.00
CA MET A 491 -24.88 27.09 4.96
C MET A 491 -26.19 26.55 5.54
N TYR A 492 -26.51 25.27 5.28
CA TYR A 492 -27.65 24.62 5.91
C TYR A 492 -27.53 24.62 7.45
N SER A 493 -26.35 24.30 7.99
CA SER A 493 -26.10 24.31 9.44
C SER A 493 -26.24 25.71 10.03
N ILE A 494 -25.77 26.75 9.34
CA ILE A 494 -25.78 28.12 9.83
C ILE A 494 -27.19 28.74 9.77
N ILE A 495 -27.92 28.50 8.68
CA ILE A 495 -29.14 29.26 8.34
C ILE A 495 -30.39 28.40 8.58
N TYR A 496 -30.49 27.21 8.00
CA TYR A 496 -31.74 26.46 7.90
C TYR A 496 -31.98 25.49 9.07
N LYS A 497 -30.98 24.86 9.61
CA LYS A 497 -31.16 23.91 10.72
C LYS A 497 -31.52 24.63 12.01
N GLN A 498 -30.77 25.64 12.33
CA GLN A 498 -31.02 26.58 13.43
C GLN A 498 -30.16 27.80 13.13
N PRO A 499 -30.78 29.01 13.02
CA PRO A 499 -30.01 30.22 12.81
C PRO A 499 -28.94 30.38 13.89
N LYS A 500 -27.66 30.40 13.47
CA LYS A 500 -26.51 30.54 14.38
C LYS A 500 -25.87 31.88 14.20
N ARG A 501 -26.30 32.82 15.02
CA ARG A 501 -25.71 34.14 15.07
C ARG A 501 -24.30 34.05 15.69
N ALA A 502 -23.33 34.53 14.96
CA ALA A 502 -21.96 34.72 15.43
C ALA A 502 -21.44 36.09 14.97
N ASP A 503 -20.51 36.66 15.71
CA ASP A 503 -19.91 37.93 15.30
C ASP A 503 -18.97 37.70 14.13
N MET A 504 -18.24 36.54 14.13
CA MET A 504 -17.36 36.13 13.05
C MET A 504 -17.51 34.66 12.75
N TYR A 505 -17.57 34.33 11.46
CA TYR A 505 -17.55 32.98 10.92
C TYR A 505 -16.16 32.66 10.38
N TRP A 506 -15.68 31.44 10.65
CA TRP A 506 -14.38 30.97 10.24
C TRP A 506 -14.51 29.68 9.44
N PHE A 507 -13.91 29.65 8.23
CA PHE A 507 -13.87 28.46 7.39
C PHE A 507 -12.44 27.95 7.35
N LEU A 508 -12.19 26.80 7.98
CA LEU A 508 -10.88 26.19 8.04
C LEU A 508 -10.75 25.11 6.96
N HIS A 509 -9.78 25.28 6.08
CA HIS A 509 -9.40 24.31 5.07
C HIS A 509 -8.04 23.69 5.43
N ILE A 510 -7.92 22.34 5.35
CA ILE A 510 -6.70 21.63 5.71
C ILE A 510 -6.16 20.93 4.48
N HIS A 511 -5.00 21.37 4.03
CA HIS A 511 -4.27 20.79 2.90
C HIS A 511 -3.04 20.04 3.40
N ILE A 512 -3.01 18.71 3.20
CA ILE A 512 -1.84 17.89 3.54
C ILE A 512 -0.86 17.94 2.38
N VAL A 513 0.37 18.43 2.65
CA VAL A 513 1.45 18.56 1.66
C VAL A 513 2.50 17.46 1.79
N ASP A 514 3.22 17.21 0.68
CA ASP A 514 4.23 16.13 0.61
C ASP A 514 5.50 16.38 1.42
N SER A 515 5.80 17.63 1.79
CA SER A 515 6.95 17.92 2.64
C SER A 515 6.67 17.51 4.10
N PRO A 516 7.62 16.88 4.82
CA PRO A 516 7.34 16.21 6.09
C PRO A 516 6.95 17.15 7.23
N HIS A 517 7.57 18.32 7.32
CA HIS A 517 7.44 19.23 8.48
C HIS A 517 6.85 20.60 8.15
N THR A 518 6.25 20.76 6.98
CA THR A 518 5.57 22.01 6.61
C THR A 518 4.46 22.30 7.61
N LEU A 519 4.45 23.50 8.14
CA LEU A 519 3.38 24.04 8.96
C LEU A 519 3.23 25.51 8.60
N GLU A 520 2.36 25.74 7.62
CA GLU A 520 2.11 27.06 7.04
C GLU A 520 0.61 27.32 7.07
N TYR A 521 0.24 28.58 7.11
CA TYR A 521 -1.16 28.98 6.98
C TYR A 521 -1.31 30.20 6.08
N HIS A 522 -2.49 30.38 5.54
CA HIS A 522 -2.91 31.54 4.77
C HIS A 522 -4.27 32.00 5.26
N VAL A 523 -4.42 33.32 5.50
CA VAL A 523 -5.68 33.94 5.94
C VAL A 523 -6.23 34.79 4.82
N GLU A 524 -7.51 34.62 4.51
CA GLU A 524 -8.23 35.39 3.51
C GLU A 524 -9.54 35.90 4.10
N LYS A 525 -9.73 37.23 4.12
CA LYS A 525 -10.95 37.88 4.61
C LYS A 525 -11.96 37.90 3.47
N LEU A 526 -12.87 36.91 3.41
CA LEU A 526 -13.87 36.77 2.34
C LEU A 526 -14.99 37.82 2.44
N ILE A 527 -15.43 38.10 3.67
CA ILE A 527 -16.38 39.18 3.99
C ILE A 527 -15.78 39.96 5.16
N PRO A 528 -15.29 41.18 4.93
CA PRO A 528 -14.64 41.98 5.99
C PRO A 528 -15.52 42.09 7.25
N GLY A 529 -14.94 41.72 8.39
CA GLY A 529 -15.58 41.76 9.70
C GLY A 529 -16.63 40.66 9.97
N VAL A 530 -16.91 39.75 9.02
CA VAL A 530 -17.95 38.72 9.18
C VAL A 530 -17.45 37.32 8.87
N LEU A 531 -16.69 37.14 7.77
CA LEU A 531 -16.25 35.81 7.31
C LEU A 531 -14.79 35.82 6.94
N THR A 532 -14.03 34.95 7.58
CA THR A 532 -12.59 34.70 7.29
C THR A 532 -12.36 33.25 6.97
N ARG A 533 -11.54 32.99 5.95
CA ARG A 533 -11.03 31.65 5.59
C ARG A 533 -9.59 31.52 6.05
N VAL A 534 -9.27 30.38 6.67
CA VAL A 534 -7.90 29.99 7.01
C VAL A 534 -7.59 28.67 6.33
N GLU A 535 -6.53 28.67 5.53
CA GLU A 535 -5.99 27.47 4.90
C GLU A 535 -4.72 27.06 5.62
N PHE A 536 -4.73 25.84 6.17
CA PHE A 536 -3.55 25.21 6.77
C PHE A 536 -2.89 24.28 5.76
N ARG A 537 -1.58 24.46 5.53
CA ARG A 537 -0.74 23.55 4.76
C ARG A 537 0.13 22.77 5.73
N ILE A 538 -0.22 21.51 5.94
CA ILE A 538 0.38 20.66 6.99
C ILE A 538 1.17 19.55 6.35
N GLY A 539 2.43 19.39 6.75
CA GLY A 539 3.28 18.30 6.33
C GLY A 539 2.77 16.94 6.82
N PHE A 540 3.01 15.89 6.03
CA PHE A 540 2.46 14.55 6.30
C PHE A 540 2.91 13.93 7.64
N LYS A 541 4.01 14.42 8.26
CA LYS A 541 4.49 14.00 9.59
C LYS A 541 3.95 14.80 10.75
N VAL A 542 3.39 15.95 10.46
CA VAL A 542 2.85 16.81 11.51
C VAL A 542 1.49 16.27 11.91
N ASN A 543 1.34 15.90 13.18
CA ASN A 543 0.03 15.53 13.70
C ASN A 543 -0.88 16.76 13.65
N PRO A 544 -2.01 16.72 12.93
CA PRO A 544 -2.91 17.86 12.82
C PRO A 544 -3.55 18.14 14.19
N ARG A 545 -3.07 19.20 14.86
CA ARG A 545 -3.65 19.74 16.09
C ARG A 545 -4.32 21.06 15.76
N ILE A 546 -5.42 20.98 15.02
CA ILE A 546 -6.05 22.17 14.43
C ILE A 546 -6.47 23.19 15.48
N ASN A 547 -6.94 22.76 16.64
CA ASN A 547 -7.27 23.65 17.73
C ASN A 547 -6.06 24.49 18.17
N LEU A 548 -4.89 23.85 18.33
CA LEU A 548 -3.66 24.56 18.72
C LEU A 548 -3.18 25.51 17.62
N TYR A 549 -3.15 25.04 16.38
CA TYR A 549 -2.68 25.85 15.25
C TYR A 549 -3.62 27.04 14.98
N PHE A 550 -4.90 26.85 15.12
CA PHE A 550 -5.86 27.92 14.96
C PHE A 550 -5.70 28.98 16.06
N ARG A 551 -5.44 28.58 17.31
CA ARG A 551 -5.11 29.53 18.39
C ARG A 551 -3.86 30.35 18.06
N GLN A 552 -2.80 29.71 17.54
CA GLN A 552 -1.58 30.44 17.13
C GLN A 552 -1.86 31.48 16.04
N VAL A 553 -2.72 31.13 15.05
CA VAL A 553 -3.15 32.10 14.01
C VAL A 553 -3.88 33.26 14.62
N LEU A 554 -4.78 33.00 15.58
CA LEU A 554 -5.53 34.06 16.26
C LEU A 554 -4.61 34.96 17.08
N ASP A 555 -3.67 34.40 17.84
CA ASP A 555 -2.69 35.15 18.64
C ASP A 555 -1.82 36.05 17.75
N GLU A 556 -1.48 35.60 16.54
CA GLU A 556 -0.74 36.41 15.58
C GLU A 556 -1.60 37.52 14.97
N MET A 557 -2.86 37.23 14.61
CA MET A 557 -3.81 38.25 14.13
C MET A 557 -4.10 39.33 15.18
N VAL A 558 -4.14 38.94 16.46
CA VAL A 558 -4.31 39.90 17.58
C VAL A 558 -3.08 40.80 17.69
N ARG A 559 -1.86 40.21 17.64
CA ARG A 559 -0.60 40.97 17.69
C ARG A 559 -0.47 41.95 16.53
N ASN A 560 -0.95 41.56 15.36
CA ASN A 560 -0.94 42.41 14.16
C ASN A 560 -2.08 43.47 14.16
N GLY A 561 -2.93 43.51 15.19
CA GLY A 561 -4.06 44.43 15.26
C GLY A 561 -5.21 44.09 14.29
N GLU A 562 -5.22 42.88 13.72
CA GLU A 562 -6.23 42.46 12.77
C GLU A 562 -7.53 41.97 13.42
N MET A 563 -7.48 41.65 14.71
CA MET A 563 -8.60 41.12 15.47
C MET A 563 -8.55 41.58 16.94
N ASN A 564 -9.72 41.83 17.53
CA ASN A 564 -9.81 42.04 18.97
C ASN A 564 -10.00 40.70 19.70
N PRO A 565 -9.14 40.35 20.67
CA PRO A 565 -9.24 39.09 21.40
C PRO A 565 -10.35 39.06 22.44
N ILE A 566 -10.92 40.22 22.80
CA ILE A 566 -11.87 40.36 23.90
C ILE A 566 -13.28 39.97 23.44
N SER A 567 -14.01 39.32 24.32
CA SER A 567 -15.40 38.91 24.10
C SER A 567 -16.32 40.12 23.83
N ASN A 568 -17.21 39.97 22.87
CA ASN A 568 -18.22 40.99 22.55
C ASN A 568 -19.49 40.85 23.40
N TYR A 569 -19.55 39.96 24.39
CA TYR A 569 -20.60 39.98 25.41
C TYR A 569 -20.36 41.11 26.39
N GLU A 570 -21.36 41.95 26.65
CA GLU A 570 -21.20 43.15 27.48
C GLU A 570 -20.65 42.85 28.87
N SER A 571 -21.17 41.77 29.51
CA SER A 571 -20.70 41.32 30.83
C SER A 571 -19.24 40.84 30.86
N LEU A 572 -18.78 40.21 29.78
CA LEU A 572 -17.44 39.65 29.70
C LEU A 572 -16.41 40.67 29.21
N ARG A 573 -16.86 41.61 28.36
CA ARG A 573 -16.03 42.69 27.84
C ARG A 573 -15.52 43.62 28.93
N ALA A 574 -16.37 43.90 29.91
CA ALA A 574 -15.99 44.70 31.05
C ALA A 574 -14.86 44.12 31.92
N HIS A 575 -14.64 42.81 31.81
CA HIS A 575 -13.63 42.07 32.54
C HIS A 575 -12.48 41.56 31.64
N GLU A 576 -12.40 42.07 30.40
CA GLU A 576 -11.37 41.71 29.40
C GLU A 576 -11.25 40.18 29.13
N ILE A 577 -12.36 39.43 29.30
CA ILE A 577 -12.39 37.98 29.10
C ILE A 577 -12.27 37.68 27.61
N PRO A 578 -11.41 36.69 27.20
CA PRO A 578 -11.24 36.34 25.81
C PRO A 578 -12.54 35.86 25.13
N ALA A 579 -12.65 36.12 23.84
CA ALA A 579 -13.76 35.67 23.02
C ALA A 579 -13.85 34.14 22.94
N ASP A 580 -15.07 33.62 22.95
CA ASP A 580 -15.34 32.18 22.78
C ASP A 580 -15.22 31.76 21.32
N PHE A 581 -14.77 30.49 21.13
CA PHE A 581 -14.68 29.81 19.86
C PHE A 581 -15.44 28.50 19.93
N ARG A 582 -16.36 28.27 18.98
CA ARG A 582 -17.04 26.99 18.84
C ARG A 582 -16.76 26.36 17.49
N PHE A 583 -16.20 25.14 17.53
CA PHE A 583 -15.98 24.34 16.35
C PHE A 583 -17.21 23.50 16.03
N ILE A 584 -17.64 23.50 14.78
CA ILE A 584 -18.72 22.64 14.31
C ILE A 584 -18.19 21.65 13.27
N ILE A 585 -18.37 20.38 13.56
CA ILE A 585 -18.10 19.29 12.63
C ILE A 585 -19.42 18.72 12.14
N ILE A 586 -19.64 18.78 10.84
CA ILE A 586 -20.88 18.29 10.24
C ILE A 586 -20.71 16.84 9.80
N ASN A 587 -21.41 15.95 10.48
CA ASN A 587 -21.57 14.55 10.08
C ASN A 587 -22.84 14.39 9.25
N ARG A 588 -22.68 13.89 8.00
CA ARG A 588 -23.81 13.54 7.16
C ARG A 588 -24.37 12.19 7.58
N ILE A 589 -25.65 12.17 7.89
CA ILE A 589 -26.43 10.96 8.16
C ILE A 589 -27.32 10.64 6.96
N GLN A 590 -27.60 9.36 6.79
CA GLN A 590 -28.56 8.88 5.80
C GLN A 590 -29.98 9.23 6.29
N ASN A 591 -30.82 9.79 5.42
CA ASN A 591 -32.24 9.96 5.71
C ASN A 591 -32.92 8.61 5.55
N TYR A 592 -33.84 8.28 6.45
CA TYR A 592 -34.66 7.07 6.36
C TYR A 592 -35.64 7.12 5.17
N ASP A 593 -35.99 8.31 4.72
CA ASP A 593 -36.93 8.53 3.60
C ASP A 593 -36.27 8.44 2.20
N PHE A 594 -34.98 8.12 2.14
CA PHE A 594 -34.27 8.01 0.87
C PHE A 594 -33.97 6.55 0.54
N ASP A 595 -34.82 5.95 -0.30
CA ASP A 595 -34.61 4.61 -0.83
C ASP A 595 -33.48 4.60 -1.87
N PHE A 596 -32.30 4.20 -1.41
CA PHE A 596 -31.27 3.77 -2.35
C PHE A 596 -31.71 2.47 -3.02
N ARG A 597 -31.34 2.27 -4.30
CA ARG A 597 -31.42 0.94 -4.90
C ARG A 597 -30.72 -0.06 -3.97
N SER A 598 -31.27 -1.25 -3.80
CA SER A 598 -30.86 -2.27 -2.82
C SER A 598 -29.35 -2.47 -2.71
N PHE A 599 -28.62 -2.40 -3.84
CA PHE A 599 -27.17 -2.50 -3.85
C PHE A 599 -26.47 -1.31 -3.20
N ASN A 600 -26.92 -0.09 -3.47
CA ASN A 600 -26.32 1.10 -2.85
C ASN A 600 -26.64 1.18 -1.34
N GLN A 601 -27.80 0.68 -0.94
CA GLN A 601 -28.17 0.53 0.47
C GLN A 601 -27.21 -0.40 1.19
N PHE A 602 -26.99 -1.62 0.64
CA PHE A 602 -26.03 -2.57 1.19
C PHE A 602 -24.61 -1.98 1.34
N ILE A 603 -24.14 -1.22 0.32
CA ILE A 603 -22.84 -0.53 0.37
C ILE A 603 -22.81 0.49 1.51
N MET A 604 -23.87 1.27 1.70
CA MET A 604 -23.92 2.32 2.71
C MET A 604 -24.00 1.74 4.12
N ASP A 605 -24.74 0.65 4.32
CA ASP A 605 -24.85 -0.05 5.59
C ASP A 605 -23.51 -0.68 6.00
N THR A 606 -22.88 -1.40 5.05
CA THR A 606 -21.53 -1.96 5.26
C THR A 606 -20.50 -0.87 5.53
N TYR A 607 -20.56 0.24 4.80
CA TYR A 607 -19.69 1.40 5.05
C TYR A 607 -19.90 1.97 6.45
N SER A 608 -21.12 1.99 6.96
CA SER A 608 -21.42 2.48 8.31
C SER A 608 -20.69 1.65 9.38
N VAL A 609 -20.68 0.33 9.22
CA VAL A 609 -19.93 -0.59 10.09
C VAL A 609 -18.42 -0.34 9.97
N LEU A 610 -17.88 -0.29 8.75
CA LEU A 610 -16.45 -0.05 8.50
C LEU A 610 -16.00 1.31 9.04
N LYS A 611 -16.85 2.35 8.97
CA LYS A 611 -16.57 3.67 9.52
C LYS A 611 -16.41 3.64 11.04
N GLY A 612 -17.14 2.77 11.73
CA GLY A 612 -17.02 2.56 13.18
C GLY A 612 -15.64 2.03 13.60
N LEU A 613 -14.98 1.27 12.72
CA LEU A 613 -13.62 0.73 12.95
C LEU A 613 -12.52 1.76 12.68
N GLY A 614 -12.83 2.85 11.99
CA GLY A 614 -11.89 3.93 11.68
C GLY A 614 -11.78 4.99 12.77
N ILE A 615 -10.87 5.95 12.58
CA ILE A 615 -10.73 7.11 13.49
C ILE A 615 -11.81 8.14 13.15
N SER A 616 -12.47 8.68 14.19
CA SER A 616 -13.43 9.79 14.02
C SER A 616 -12.73 11.04 13.47
N ASP A 617 -13.46 11.83 12.67
CA ASP A 617 -12.93 13.08 12.11
C ASP A 617 -12.45 14.04 13.22
N VAL A 618 -13.11 14.08 14.38
CA VAL A 618 -12.70 14.87 15.55
C VAL A 618 -11.27 14.51 16.00
N ARG A 619 -10.99 13.21 16.18
CA ARG A 619 -9.66 12.72 16.58
C ARG A 619 -8.64 12.86 15.46
N ALA A 620 -9.06 12.68 14.20
CA ALA A 620 -8.16 12.78 13.05
C ALA A 620 -7.57 14.19 12.88
N TYR A 621 -8.31 15.22 13.30
CA TYR A 621 -7.87 16.61 13.23
C TYR A 621 -7.36 17.17 14.58
N GLY A 622 -7.23 16.33 15.60
CA GLY A 622 -6.74 16.74 16.91
C GLY A 622 -7.58 17.85 17.55
N LEU A 623 -8.89 17.85 17.28
CA LEU A 623 -9.82 18.77 17.88
C LEU A 623 -10.16 18.30 19.30
N ASP A 624 -10.01 19.19 20.25
CA ASP A 624 -10.40 18.94 21.62
C ASP A 624 -11.93 18.88 21.75
N THR A 625 -12.42 17.94 22.54
CA THR A 625 -13.85 17.66 22.65
C THR A 625 -14.63 18.72 23.40
N SER A 626 -13.99 19.58 24.20
CA SER A 626 -14.64 20.57 25.06
C SER A 626 -15.30 21.71 24.29
N SER A 627 -14.72 22.09 23.13
CA SER A 627 -15.21 23.21 22.30
C SER A 627 -15.81 22.77 20.96
N VAL A 628 -15.97 21.45 20.75
CA VAL A 628 -16.41 20.87 19.47
C VAL A 628 -17.85 20.37 19.56
N LEU A 629 -18.71 20.92 18.73
CA LEU A 629 -20.08 20.41 18.51
C LEU A 629 -20.12 19.55 17.25
N VAL A 630 -20.53 18.30 17.39
CA VAL A 630 -20.75 17.41 16.24
C VAL A 630 -22.21 17.47 15.82
N GLU A 631 -22.49 18.10 14.68
CA GLU A 631 -23.83 18.18 14.13
C GLU A 631 -24.12 17.09 13.11
N LYS A 632 -25.31 16.52 13.22
CA LYS A 632 -25.86 15.61 12.23
C LYS A 632 -26.69 16.40 11.22
N VAL A 633 -26.36 16.26 9.93
CA VAL A 633 -27.08 16.89 8.83
C VAL A 633 -27.46 15.80 7.82
N PRO A 634 -28.69 15.82 7.29
CA PRO A 634 -29.12 14.83 6.30
C PRO A 634 -28.17 14.82 5.07
N LEU A 635 -28.00 13.65 4.48
CA LEU A 635 -27.20 13.48 3.27
C LEU A 635 -27.80 14.25 2.09
N ASN A 636 -29.13 14.28 2.02
CA ASN A 636 -29.92 15.03 1.06
C ASN A 636 -30.95 15.90 1.80
N VAL A 637 -31.00 17.19 1.47
CA VAL A 637 -32.03 18.12 1.97
C VAL A 637 -33.14 18.11 0.94
N ALA A 638 -34.18 17.36 1.25
CA ALA A 638 -35.46 17.27 0.57
C ALA A 638 -35.45 17.22 -0.97
N THR A 639 -35.76 16.08 -1.52
CA THR A 639 -36.68 16.02 -2.66
C THR A 639 -38.03 15.62 -2.10
N ALA A 640 -39.04 16.49 -2.31
CA ALA A 640 -40.38 16.13 -1.98
C ALA A 640 -40.74 14.81 -2.66
N HIS A 641 -41.13 13.79 -1.91
CA HIS A 641 -41.91 12.70 -2.46
C HIS A 641 -43.17 13.34 -3.09
N ASP A 642 -43.62 12.77 -4.20
CA ASP A 642 -44.85 13.19 -4.87
C ASP A 642 -46.12 12.93 -4.04
N ASP A 643 -45.99 12.42 -2.83
CA ASP A 643 -47.08 12.20 -1.86
C ASP A 643 -47.50 13.54 -1.28
N ARG A 644 -48.48 14.17 -1.91
CA ARG A 644 -49.11 15.37 -1.41
C ARG A 644 -50.13 15.01 -0.34
N LEU A 645 -49.80 15.32 0.91
CA LEU A 645 -50.79 15.36 1.98
C LEU A 645 -51.93 16.31 1.59
N LYS A 646 -53.16 15.80 1.52
CA LYS A 646 -54.34 16.62 1.38
C LYS A 646 -54.82 17.05 2.77
N ARG A 647 -54.95 18.37 2.97
CA ARG A 647 -55.62 18.87 4.16
C ARG A 647 -57.10 18.50 4.08
N ILE A 648 -57.54 17.73 5.06
CA ILE A 648 -58.97 17.48 5.28
C ILE A 648 -59.52 18.67 6.05
N PRO A 649 -60.71 19.21 5.67
CA PRO A 649 -61.30 20.38 6.32
C PRO A 649 -61.66 20.14 7.78
#